data_95682b9e460c209d5432619cdf4d315d
#
_entry.id   95682b9e460c209d5432619cdf4d315d
#
_cell.length_a   1.000
_cell.length_b   1.000
_cell.length_c   1.000
_cell.angle_alpha   90.00
_cell.angle_beta   90.00
_cell.angle_gamma   90.00
#
_symmetry.space_group_name_H-M   'P 1'
#
loop_
_entity.id
_entity.type
_entity.pdbx_description
1 polymer ?
#
loop_
_entity_poly.entity_id
_entity_poly.type
_entity_poly.pdbx_seq_one_letter_code
_entity_poly.pdbx_strand_id
1 'polypeptide(L)'
;MNTKNRIIRKIAFRFLIVILIQIIASTGAFAQTIPLYKNSRAPINERVKDLLGRMTPTEKFWQLFMIPGDIKPGEGYKYKDGLFGFQVSAASAGAEGAQQMLQYNATETAVSLAKKVNAIQRFFMDSTRLGIPMLPFDEALHGLVRQGSTIFPQSIGLAATFNTSTMEAVAGAIAKESKIRGIRQILSPVINIATDVRWGRTEETYGEDPFLSSKMGVAYMKTLEDENIIATPKHFVANVGDGGRDSYPIDMNERYLSEIHYPPFKDAVQKAGARSIMTSYNSVNGSPATANDYLLNDLLKKEWGFNGFVISDAGAVGGANVLHYTAKDYPDAGKNAVNNGLDVLFQTAQEHYKLFIPPFLNGDINQARLDDAVSRVLRAKFELGLFETPYLDIKATESANFEVAHKKIAHQAALESIVLLQNKNGLLPISTTVESIALIGTDATEARLGGYSGPGTKKVSILDGMLLKYGTKKIITAAGPGRYNKTWNIVPSKYLSTTQNNQNVEGLTAEYFNGIEFGAKPTIKRVDKTINFHWTISTPDPLITPEFFCARWTGNIKAPQTGTYKIGIEGNDGYKLFINNQLIINNWDKQSFHTNLADFNFTAGTNYPIRVEFKEPNGNATIKLIWNVDIANTVEEKINEAVAAAKKSKVAIVVVGLEEGEFRDRASLQLPGEQEQFIQKVAATGTPTVVVIVGGSAVTMGNWIDKVSSIVDIWYPGEEGGHAVAAVLSGEYNPGAKLPITFPVSEAQLPLVYNHKPTGRGDDYENLTGLPLFPFGYGLSYTTFEYSNLTIEKPIAKKGDKINVSFVVTNTGKRAGDEVAQLYVRDQIASVARPVQALKGFERIHLQPGASKTITLTLNPEDFEMLNEKMETVIEPGDFTIMIGSSSRDIRLKKTVTLQ
;
A
#
# COMPACT_ATOMS: atom_id res chain seq x y z
N MET A 1 -59.72 80.78 17.44
CA MET A 1 -58.79 80.25 16.46
C MET A 1 -57.87 79.11 17.08
N ASN A 2 -58.38 78.25 17.93
CA ASN A 2 -57.45 77.29 18.60
C ASN A 2 -57.86 75.85 18.61
N THR A 3 -58.98 75.40 18.01
CA THR A 3 -59.47 74.05 18.04
C THR A 3 -59.14 73.29 16.76
N LYS A 4 -59.16 73.93 15.60
CA LYS A 4 -58.77 73.31 14.32
C LYS A 4 -57.30 72.92 14.22
N ASN A 5 -56.40 73.69 14.76
CA ASN A 5 -54.94 73.38 14.73
C ASN A 5 -54.53 72.16 15.67
N ARG A 6 -55.32 71.90 16.70
CA ARG A 6 -55.09 70.77 17.59
C ARG A 6 -55.53 69.40 16.97
N ILE A 7 -56.57 69.41 16.15
CA ILE A 7 -57.06 68.24 15.43
C ILE A 7 -56.14 67.87 14.27
N ILE A 8 -55.67 68.88 13.52
CA ILE A 8 -54.70 68.62 12.40
C ILE A 8 -53.37 68.09 12.92
N ARG A 9 -52.88 68.62 14.04
CA ARG A 9 -51.65 68.08 14.67
C ARG A 9 -51.83 66.65 15.20
N LYS A 10 -52.97 66.28 15.75
CA LYS A 10 -53.26 64.90 16.18
C LYS A 10 -53.45 63.96 15.02
N ILE A 11 -54.00 64.37 13.92
CA ILE A 11 -54.14 63.55 12.69
C ILE A 11 -52.75 63.38 12.04
N ALA A 12 -51.98 64.46 11.91
CA ALA A 12 -50.61 64.37 11.38
C ALA A 12 -49.65 63.45 12.24
N PHE A 13 -49.79 63.53 13.58
CA PHE A 13 -49.05 62.69 14.50
C PHE A 13 -49.43 61.18 14.41
N ARG A 14 -50.74 60.93 14.24
CA ARG A 14 -51.22 59.56 14.00
C ARG A 14 -50.78 58.99 12.63
N PHE A 15 -50.77 59.81 11.58
CA PHE A 15 -50.22 59.42 10.26
C PHE A 15 -48.75 59.23 10.32
N LEU A 16 -47.96 59.99 11.07
CA LEU A 16 -46.54 59.83 11.26
C LEU A 16 -46.21 58.53 12.02
N ILE A 17 -47.06 58.20 13.04
CA ILE A 17 -46.88 56.93 13.77
C ILE A 17 -47.24 55.70 12.90
N VAL A 18 -48.27 55.81 12.04
CA VAL A 18 -48.64 54.73 11.11
C VAL A 18 -47.57 54.55 10.02
N ILE A 19 -46.97 55.62 9.51
CA ILE A 19 -45.87 55.59 8.57
C ILE A 19 -44.62 55.07 9.25
N LEU A 20 -44.35 55.43 10.49
CA LEU A 20 -43.19 54.86 11.26
C LEU A 20 -43.38 53.39 11.56
N ILE A 21 -44.59 52.92 11.87
CA ILE A 21 -44.91 51.50 12.06
C ILE A 21 -44.85 50.76 10.74
N GLN A 22 -45.25 51.31 9.62
CA GLN A 22 -45.10 50.73 8.29
C GLN A 22 -43.61 50.66 7.84
N ILE A 23 -42.83 51.71 8.16
CA ILE A 23 -41.38 51.70 7.91
C ILE A 23 -40.66 50.67 8.81
N ILE A 24 -41.06 50.52 10.09
CA ILE A 24 -40.53 49.48 10.97
C ILE A 24 -41.02 48.11 10.56
N ALA A 25 -42.22 47.96 9.99
CA ALA A 25 -42.72 46.70 9.44
C ALA A 25 -42.12 46.36 8.07
N SER A 26 -41.65 47.36 7.28
CA SER A 26 -40.98 47.12 6.00
C SER A 26 -39.46 47.06 6.11
N THR A 27 -38.89 47.49 7.24
CA THR A 27 -37.50 47.16 7.65
C THR A 27 -37.41 45.91 8.52
N GLY A 28 -38.40 45.03 8.46
CA GLY A 28 -38.22 43.65 8.80
C GLY A 28 -37.11 43.15 7.88
N ALA A 29 -35.88 43.43 8.27
CA ALA A 29 -34.73 42.85 7.67
C ALA A 29 -35.05 41.35 7.55
N PHE A 30 -35.11 40.85 6.34
CA PHE A 30 -34.89 39.44 6.12
C PHE A 30 -33.51 39.16 6.73
N ALA A 31 -33.45 38.95 8.03
CA ALA A 31 -32.36 38.27 8.64
C ALA A 31 -32.29 36.96 7.85
N GLN A 32 -31.41 36.89 6.91
CA GLN A 32 -31.09 35.65 6.20
C GLN A 32 -30.76 34.66 7.33
N THR A 33 -31.73 33.85 7.71
CA THR A 33 -31.53 32.84 8.75
C THR A 33 -30.38 32.00 8.26
N ILE A 34 -29.25 32.07 8.98
CA ILE A 34 -28.08 31.23 8.67
C ILE A 34 -28.58 29.81 8.50
N PRO A 35 -28.33 29.17 7.37
CA PRO A 35 -28.75 27.79 7.15
C PRO A 35 -28.29 26.87 8.30
N LEU A 36 -29.12 25.93 8.71
CA LEU A 36 -28.86 25.11 9.88
C LEU A 36 -27.51 24.37 9.77
N TYR A 37 -27.15 23.90 8.58
CA TYR A 37 -25.85 23.23 8.36
C TYR A 37 -24.63 24.12 8.63
N LYS A 38 -24.78 25.45 8.57
CA LYS A 38 -23.70 26.43 8.91
C LYS A 38 -23.65 26.77 10.40
N ASN A 39 -24.63 26.32 11.18
CA ASN A 39 -24.64 26.53 12.62
C ASN A 39 -23.80 25.46 13.33
N SER A 40 -22.59 25.79 13.76
CA SER A 40 -21.66 24.89 14.44
C SER A 40 -22.16 24.31 15.77
N ARG A 41 -23.22 24.93 16.36
CA ARG A 41 -23.81 24.45 17.62
C ARG A 41 -24.92 23.42 17.41
N ALA A 42 -25.40 23.26 16.17
CA ALA A 42 -26.41 22.27 15.86
C ALA A 42 -25.81 20.86 15.78
N PRO A 43 -26.56 19.82 16.17
CA PRO A 43 -26.11 18.43 16.07
C PRO A 43 -25.72 18.08 14.63
N ILE A 44 -24.62 17.33 14.45
CA ILE A 44 -24.10 16.99 13.12
C ILE A 44 -25.18 16.33 12.26
N ASN A 45 -25.97 15.41 12.79
CA ASN A 45 -27.02 14.73 12.03
C ASN A 45 -28.09 15.69 11.49
N GLU A 46 -28.43 16.73 12.21
CA GLU A 46 -29.37 17.76 11.76
C GLU A 46 -28.75 18.63 10.67
N ARG A 47 -27.47 18.97 10.83
CA ARG A 47 -26.71 19.72 9.83
C ARG A 47 -26.58 18.94 8.51
N VAL A 48 -26.26 17.64 8.59
CA VAL A 48 -26.21 16.74 7.42
C VAL A 48 -27.57 16.71 6.72
N LYS A 49 -28.68 16.51 7.47
CA LYS A 49 -30.02 16.47 6.92
C LYS A 49 -30.42 17.79 6.22
N ASP A 50 -30.11 18.93 6.84
CA ASP A 50 -30.40 20.25 6.24
C ASP A 50 -29.58 20.46 4.96
N LEU A 51 -28.28 20.15 4.99
CA LEU A 51 -27.40 20.31 3.82
C LEU A 51 -27.82 19.38 2.68
N LEU A 52 -28.08 18.10 2.97
CA LEU A 52 -28.50 17.09 1.99
C LEU A 52 -29.80 17.50 1.28
N GLY A 53 -30.78 18.05 2.02
CA GLY A 53 -32.04 18.52 1.45
C GLY A 53 -31.92 19.75 0.53
N ARG A 54 -30.77 20.43 0.53
CA ARG A 54 -30.46 21.58 -0.35
C ARG A 54 -29.69 21.18 -1.60
N MET A 55 -29.14 19.95 -1.66
CA MET A 55 -28.25 19.49 -2.75
C MET A 55 -29.05 19.05 -3.98
N THR A 56 -28.56 19.46 -5.14
CA THR A 56 -28.99 18.90 -6.44
C THR A 56 -28.37 17.52 -6.69
N PRO A 57 -28.92 16.70 -7.61
CA PRO A 57 -28.30 15.42 -7.98
C PRO A 57 -26.83 15.57 -8.44
N THR A 58 -26.53 16.63 -9.18
CA THR A 58 -25.14 16.93 -9.61
C THR A 58 -24.23 17.18 -8.41
N GLU A 59 -24.64 17.99 -7.44
CA GLU A 59 -23.85 18.25 -6.24
C GLU A 59 -23.68 17.00 -5.37
N LYS A 60 -24.71 16.13 -5.32
CA LYS A 60 -24.61 14.82 -4.64
C LYS A 60 -23.56 13.92 -5.31
N PHE A 61 -23.57 13.83 -6.64
CA PHE A 61 -22.56 13.09 -7.39
C PHE A 61 -21.15 13.59 -7.05
N TRP A 62 -20.91 14.89 -7.13
CA TRP A 62 -19.58 15.45 -6.89
C TRP A 62 -19.08 15.22 -5.44
N GLN A 63 -19.97 15.11 -4.45
CA GLN A 63 -19.55 14.69 -3.10
C GLN A 63 -19.13 13.24 -3.00
N LEU A 64 -19.46 12.41 -3.98
CA LEU A 64 -19.09 11.00 -4.06
C LEU A 64 -17.99 10.73 -5.10
N PHE A 65 -17.43 11.77 -5.72
CA PHE A 65 -16.41 11.65 -6.75
C PHE A 65 -15.05 12.14 -6.23
N MET A 66 -14.09 11.23 -6.12
CA MET A 66 -12.76 11.38 -5.51
C MET A 66 -11.69 11.24 -6.58
N ILE A 67 -10.71 12.17 -6.62
CA ILE A 67 -9.66 12.20 -7.66
C ILE A 67 -8.33 12.74 -7.14
N PRO A 68 -7.18 12.36 -7.76
CA PRO A 68 -5.92 13.10 -7.60
C PRO A 68 -5.96 14.42 -8.38
N GLY A 69 -5.12 15.38 -8.00
CA GLY A 69 -4.93 16.63 -8.71
C GLY A 69 -5.16 17.89 -7.90
N ASP A 70 -5.41 18.99 -8.59
CA ASP A 70 -5.71 20.30 -8.02
C ASP A 70 -6.52 21.17 -8.98
N ILE A 71 -6.92 22.37 -8.53
CA ILE A 71 -7.61 23.36 -9.37
C ILE A 71 -6.57 24.22 -10.06
N LYS A 72 -6.41 24.04 -11.37
CA LYS A 72 -5.50 24.88 -12.17
C LYS A 72 -6.09 26.28 -12.41
N PRO A 73 -5.24 27.30 -12.61
CA PRO A 73 -5.72 28.65 -12.92
C PRO A 73 -6.69 28.66 -14.11
N GLY A 74 -7.87 29.26 -13.93
CA GLY A 74 -8.93 29.32 -14.93
C GLY A 74 -9.82 28.09 -15.03
N GLU A 75 -9.56 27.00 -14.34
CA GLU A 75 -10.32 25.75 -14.40
C GLU A 75 -11.33 25.55 -13.27
N GLY A 76 -11.50 26.53 -12.38
CA GLY A 76 -12.46 26.44 -11.27
C GLY A 76 -13.90 26.10 -11.72
N TYR A 77 -14.29 26.46 -12.94
CA TYR A 77 -15.62 26.14 -13.47
C TYR A 77 -15.92 24.65 -13.52
N LYS A 78 -14.90 23.79 -13.62
CA LYS A 78 -15.02 22.32 -13.60
C LYS A 78 -15.53 21.78 -12.25
N TYR A 79 -15.34 22.52 -11.17
CA TYR A 79 -15.61 22.12 -9.79
C TYR A 79 -16.69 22.99 -9.11
N LYS A 80 -17.46 23.78 -9.88
CA LYS A 80 -18.49 24.68 -9.34
C LYS A 80 -19.58 23.98 -8.53
N ASP A 81 -19.84 22.71 -8.81
CA ASP A 81 -20.84 21.89 -8.15
C ASP A 81 -20.26 21.10 -6.94
N GLY A 82 -18.99 21.33 -6.59
CA GLY A 82 -18.31 20.70 -5.46
C GLY A 82 -17.36 19.57 -5.85
N LEU A 83 -16.85 18.86 -4.86
CA LEU A 83 -16.04 17.65 -4.99
C LEU A 83 -15.97 16.92 -3.65
N PHE A 84 -15.80 15.58 -3.66
CA PHE A 84 -15.40 14.84 -2.45
C PHE A 84 -14.10 15.41 -1.88
N GLY A 85 -13.02 15.35 -2.66
CA GLY A 85 -11.71 15.81 -2.27
C GLY A 85 -10.63 15.50 -3.29
N PHE A 86 -9.42 15.98 -3.01
CA PHE A 86 -8.23 15.80 -3.82
C PHE A 86 -7.09 15.12 -3.07
N GLN A 87 -6.34 14.24 -3.78
CA GLN A 87 -4.92 14.06 -3.48
C GLN A 87 -4.16 15.23 -4.10
N VAL A 88 -4.01 16.30 -3.33
CA VAL A 88 -3.51 17.59 -3.83
C VAL A 88 -2.09 17.44 -4.37
N SER A 89 -1.82 18.03 -5.54
CA SER A 89 -0.54 17.98 -6.25
C SER A 89 -0.12 16.59 -6.78
N ALA A 90 -0.94 15.57 -6.66
CA ALA A 90 -0.69 14.31 -7.36
C ALA A 90 -0.97 14.46 -8.86
N ALA A 91 -0.30 13.68 -9.70
CA ALA A 91 -0.52 13.72 -11.13
C ALA A 91 -1.95 13.25 -11.48
N SER A 92 -2.68 14.06 -12.24
CA SER A 92 -3.96 13.69 -12.83
C SER A 92 -3.72 13.35 -14.30
N ALA A 93 -3.88 12.08 -14.68
CA ALA A 93 -3.74 11.55 -16.02
C ALA A 93 -2.32 11.58 -16.66
N GLY A 94 -2.00 10.58 -17.46
CA GLY A 94 -0.82 10.53 -18.33
C GLY A 94 0.45 9.94 -17.75
N ALA A 95 0.42 9.40 -16.54
CA ALA A 95 1.54 8.69 -15.94
C ALA A 95 1.14 7.27 -15.51
N GLU A 96 2.08 6.49 -15.17
CA GLU A 96 2.12 5.05 -14.96
C GLU A 96 1.12 4.48 -13.93
N GLY A 97 -0.17 4.46 -14.22
CA GLY A 97 -1.19 3.74 -13.45
C GLY A 97 -1.33 4.21 -11.98
N ALA A 98 -1.50 3.29 -11.04
CA ALA A 98 -1.55 3.61 -9.61
C ALA A 98 -0.31 4.37 -9.12
N GLN A 99 0.84 4.19 -9.77
CA GLN A 99 2.07 4.91 -9.47
C GLN A 99 1.99 6.42 -9.73
N GLN A 100 1.04 6.89 -10.56
CA GLN A 100 0.83 8.35 -10.72
C GLN A 100 0.47 9.02 -9.39
N MET A 101 -0.26 8.33 -8.52
CA MET A 101 -0.64 8.84 -7.19
C MET A 101 0.56 8.94 -6.24
N LEU A 102 1.64 8.23 -6.53
CA LEU A 102 2.90 8.28 -5.80
C LEU A 102 3.87 9.32 -6.38
N GLN A 103 3.53 9.95 -7.51
CA GLN A 103 4.33 11.03 -8.07
C GLN A 103 4.08 12.32 -7.27
N TYR A 104 5.14 12.84 -6.70
CA TYR A 104 5.14 14.07 -5.93
C TYR A 104 6.08 15.10 -6.57
N ASN A 105 5.78 16.37 -6.32
CA ASN A 105 6.66 17.46 -6.74
C ASN A 105 7.84 17.56 -5.79
N ALA A 106 9.05 17.26 -6.26
CA ALA A 106 10.28 17.30 -5.46
C ALA A 106 10.63 18.70 -4.90
N THR A 107 10.01 19.76 -5.41
CA THR A 107 10.20 21.13 -4.92
C THR A 107 9.09 21.58 -3.95
N GLU A 108 8.04 20.77 -3.76
CA GLU A 108 6.92 21.11 -2.89
C GLU A 108 7.26 20.87 -1.42
N THR A 109 7.25 21.94 -0.64
CA THR A 109 7.44 21.89 0.82
C THR A 109 6.10 21.70 1.54
N ALA A 110 6.14 21.35 2.83
CA ALA A 110 4.93 21.30 3.67
C ALA A 110 4.16 22.62 3.63
N VAL A 111 4.89 23.76 3.68
CA VAL A 111 4.31 25.10 3.63
C VAL A 111 3.66 25.41 2.29
N SER A 112 4.31 25.05 1.16
CA SER A 112 3.74 25.28 -0.16
C SER A 112 2.48 24.44 -0.38
N LEU A 113 2.48 23.18 0.06
CA LEU A 113 1.30 22.31 0.01
C LEU A 113 0.16 22.85 0.89
N ALA A 114 0.45 23.26 2.12
CA ALA A 114 -0.54 23.85 3.02
C ALA A 114 -1.18 25.12 2.43
N LYS A 115 -0.38 26.00 1.82
CA LYS A 115 -0.90 27.20 1.11
C LYS A 115 -1.81 26.81 -0.06
N LYS A 116 -1.44 25.77 -0.82
CA LYS A 116 -2.25 25.26 -1.93
C LYS A 116 -3.57 24.66 -1.42
N VAL A 117 -3.53 23.82 -0.39
CA VAL A 117 -4.73 23.27 0.26
C VAL A 117 -5.67 24.40 0.71
N ASN A 118 -5.13 25.44 1.38
CA ASN A 118 -5.92 26.60 1.78
C ASN A 118 -6.55 27.33 0.60
N ALA A 119 -5.84 27.47 -0.52
CA ALA A 119 -6.38 28.12 -1.72
C ALA A 119 -7.54 27.31 -2.34
N ILE A 120 -7.39 25.99 -2.41
CA ILE A 120 -8.43 25.08 -2.90
C ILE A 120 -9.64 25.10 -1.95
N GLN A 121 -9.43 25.04 -0.64
CA GLN A 121 -10.53 25.15 0.34
C GLN A 121 -11.27 26.46 0.20
N ARG A 122 -10.55 27.57 0.02
CA ARG A 122 -11.20 28.88 -0.21
C ARG A 122 -12.07 28.87 -1.44
N PHE A 123 -11.63 28.26 -2.53
CA PHE A 123 -12.46 28.12 -3.72
C PHE A 123 -13.77 27.38 -3.39
N PHE A 124 -13.71 26.23 -2.74
CA PHE A 124 -14.92 25.46 -2.41
C PHE A 124 -15.84 26.19 -1.43
N MET A 125 -15.28 26.86 -0.43
CA MET A 125 -16.07 27.59 0.58
C MET A 125 -16.75 28.85 0.02
N ASP A 126 -16.06 29.60 -0.85
CA ASP A 126 -16.48 30.94 -1.27
C ASP A 126 -17.08 30.98 -2.68
N SER A 127 -16.73 30.01 -3.54
CA SER A 127 -17.08 30.03 -4.97
C SER A 127 -18.06 28.95 -5.40
N THR A 128 -18.45 28.02 -4.51
CA THR A 128 -19.50 27.03 -4.76
C THR A 128 -20.81 27.42 -4.04
N ARG A 129 -21.93 26.96 -4.57
CA ARG A 129 -23.28 27.37 -4.08
C ARG A 129 -23.50 27.02 -2.60
N LEU A 130 -23.02 25.85 -2.15
CA LEU A 130 -23.25 25.37 -0.78
C LEU A 130 -22.03 25.57 0.14
N GLY A 131 -20.89 25.92 -0.39
CA GLY A 131 -19.67 26.10 0.41
C GLY A 131 -19.26 24.82 1.17
N ILE A 132 -19.30 23.66 0.50
CA ILE A 132 -18.91 22.38 1.09
C ILE A 132 -17.39 22.22 0.95
N PRO A 133 -16.63 22.08 2.04
CA PRO A 133 -15.18 21.92 1.97
C PRO A 133 -14.80 20.61 1.30
N MET A 134 -13.66 20.58 0.60
CA MET A 134 -13.09 19.34 0.09
C MET A 134 -12.40 18.56 1.21
N LEU A 135 -12.27 17.24 1.05
CA LEU A 135 -11.51 16.36 1.94
C LEU A 135 -10.14 16.04 1.32
N PRO A 136 -9.02 16.64 1.81
CA PRO A 136 -7.69 16.32 1.31
C PRO A 136 -7.26 14.94 1.79
N PHE A 137 -6.80 14.10 0.87
CA PHE A 137 -6.34 12.74 1.17
C PHE A 137 -4.96 12.46 0.58
N ASP A 138 -4.30 11.40 1.09
CA ASP A 138 -2.99 10.96 0.63
C ASP A 138 -2.67 9.51 1.01
N GLU A 139 -1.54 8.99 0.52
CA GLU A 139 -0.97 7.69 0.87
C GLU A 139 0.08 7.83 1.97
N ALA A 140 0.09 6.88 2.92
CA ALA A 140 1.09 6.86 3.98
C ALA A 140 1.23 5.49 4.66
N LEU A 141 1.49 4.41 3.91
CA LEU A 141 1.64 3.07 4.47
C LEU A 141 2.70 3.01 5.58
N HIS A 142 3.86 3.62 5.34
CA HIS A 142 4.99 3.64 6.28
C HIS A 142 5.71 5.00 6.30
N GLY A 143 4.99 6.05 6.03
CA GLY A 143 5.41 7.44 5.93
C GLY A 143 4.62 8.16 4.86
N LEU A 144 4.31 9.43 5.08
CA LEU A 144 3.53 10.20 4.12
C LEU A 144 4.28 10.32 2.78
N VAL A 145 3.62 10.00 1.66
CA VAL A 145 4.21 10.01 0.32
C VAL A 145 4.39 11.44 -0.18
N ARG A 146 5.18 12.22 0.54
CA ARG A 146 5.48 13.62 0.23
C ARG A 146 6.92 13.97 0.50
N GLN A 147 7.44 14.95 -0.25
CA GLN A 147 8.78 15.49 -0.03
C GLN A 147 8.96 15.99 1.40
N GLY A 148 10.06 15.61 2.04
CA GLY A 148 10.41 16.01 3.40
C GLY A 148 9.50 15.42 4.49
N SER A 149 8.89 14.28 4.21
CA SER A 149 8.24 13.44 5.21
C SER A 149 9.17 12.28 5.60
N THR A 150 9.07 11.85 6.85
CA THR A 150 9.89 10.75 7.38
C THR A 150 9.40 9.42 6.87
N ILE A 151 10.30 8.55 6.42
CA ILE A 151 9.99 7.21 5.96
C ILE A 151 10.50 6.18 6.97
N PHE A 152 9.55 5.42 7.49
CA PHE A 152 9.75 4.33 8.45
C PHE A 152 9.98 3.00 7.70
N PRO A 153 10.33 1.90 8.40
CA PRO A 153 10.32 0.58 7.77
C PRO A 153 8.98 0.27 7.12
N GLN A 154 9.01 -0.46 6.00
CA GLN A 154 7.80 -0.92 5.31
C GLN A 154 6.91 -1.76 6.24
N SER A 155 5.61 -1.84 5.96
CA SER A 155 4.60 -2.45 6.83
C SER A 155 4.98 -3.85 7.31
N ILE A 156 5.52 -4.70 6.43
CA ILE A 156 5.99 -6.04 6.79
C ILE A 156 7.15 -6.00 7.80
N GLY A 157 8.06 -5.03 7.66
CA GLY A 157 9.15 -4.79 8.62
C GLY A 157 8.63 -4.26 9.96
N LEU A 158 7.61 -3.39 9.94
CA LEU A 158 6.94 -2.94 11.16
C LEU A 158 6.21 -4.11 11.86
N ALA A 159 5.59 -5.02 11.10
CA ALA A 159 5.00 -6.24 11.66
C ALA A 159 6.05 -7.16 12.31
N ALA A 160 7.26 -7.26 11.72
CA ALA A 160 8.35 -8.05 12.27
C ALA A 160 8.83 -7.57 13.65
N THR A 161 8.50 -6.34 14.04
CA THR A 161 8.78 -5.84 15.38
C THR A 161 7.96 -6.54 16.46
N PHE A 162 6.75 -7.04 16.13
CA PHE A 162 5.76 -7.51 17.11
C PHE A 162 5.58 -6.51 18.26
N ASN A 163 5.53 -5.21 17.90
CA ASN A 163 5.49 -4.12 18.88
C ASN A 163 4.46 -3.06 18.46
N THR A 164 3.27 -3.11 19.07
CA THR A 164 2.21 -2.15 18.79
C THR A 164 2.56 -0.73 19.21
N SER A 165 3.40 -0.57 20.27
CA SER A 165 3.82 0.77 20.71
C SER A 165 4.75 1.45 19.69
N THR A 166 5.60 0.68 19.01
CA THR A 166 6.40 1.19 17.88
C THR A 166 5.48 1.60 16.73
N MET A 167 4.44 0.81 16.42
CA MET A 167 3.44 1.16 15.41
C MET A 167 2.69 2.44 15.76
N GLU A 168 2.26 2.61 17.02
CA GLU A 168 1.61 3.84 17.52
C GLU A 168 2.51 5.06 17.37
N ALA A 169 3.80 4.93 17.68
CA ALA A 169 4.77 6.02 17.51
C ALA A 169 4.94 6.40 16.03
N VAL A 170 5.02 5.42 15.14
CA VAL A 170 5.09 5.63 13.69
C VAL A 170 3.82 6.32 13.17
N ALA A 171 2.63 5.80 13.50
CA ALA A 171 1.35 6.39 13.11
C ALA A 171 1.18 7.82 13.65
N GLY A 172 1.61 8.09 14.89
CA GLY A 172 1.59 9.42 15.48
C GLY A 172 2.51 10.42 14.76
N ALA A 173 3.66 9.96 14.27
CA ALA A 173 4.54 10.78 13.44
C ALA A 173 3.91 11.10 12.08
N ILE A 174 3.34 10.09 11.42
CA ILE A 174 2.59 10.24 10.16
C ILE A 174 1.44 11.23 10.33
N ALA A 175 0.66 11.10 11.42
CA ALA A 175 -0.45 12.00 11.71
C ALA A 175 -0.02 13.47 11.82
N LYS A 176 1.07 13.75 12.54
CA LYS A 176 1.61 15.11 12.69
C LYS A 176 2.07 15.70 11.37
N GLU A 177 2.80 14.91 10.57
CA GLU A 177 3.29 15.35 9.27
C GLU A 177 2.15 15.58 8.26
N SER A 178 1.08 14.79 8.35
CA SER A 178 -0.13 14.94 7.53
C SER A 178 -0.91 16.19 7.90
N LYS A 179 -1.15 16.44 9.19
CA LYS A 179 -1.90 17.59 9.69
C LYS A 179 -1.32 18.92 9.23
N ILE A 180 -0.01 19.11 9.34
CA ILE A 180 0.63 20.37 8.93
C ILE A 180 0.59 20.64 7.43
N ARG A 181 0.32 19.58 6.63
CA ARG A 181 0.13 19.66 5.18
C ARG A 181 -1.33 19.75 4.77
N GLY A 182 -2.25 19.64 5.73
CA GLY A 182 -3.69 19.71 5.50
C GLY A 182 -4.34 18.41 5.12
N ILE A 183 -3.61 17.32 5.10
CA ILE A 183 -4.16 15.98 4.83
C ILE A 183 -5.06 15.57 5.99
N ARG A 184 -6.26 15.05 5.68
CA ARG A 184 -7.29 14.67 6.64
C ARG A 184 -7.78 13.23 6.48
N GLN A 185 -7.39 12.58 5.39
CA GLN A 185 -7.64 11.16 5.16
C GLN A 185 -6.37 10.51 4.63
N ILE A 186 -6.03 9.33 5.15
CA ILE A 186 -4.91 8.51 4.73
C ILE A 186 -5.46 7.20 4.19
N LEU A 187 -5.05 6.84 2.96
CA LEU A 187 -5.46 5.61 2.27
C LEU A 187 -4.64 4.40 2.74
N SER A 188 -4.63 4.20 4.03
CA SER A 188 -3.84 3.17 4.74
C SER A 188 -4.53 2.77 6.05
N PRO A 189 -4.19 1.60 6.61
CA PRO A 189 -3.16 0.61 6.25
C PRO A 189 -3.66 -0.47 5.29
N VAL A 190 -2.73 -1.27 4.73
CA VAL A 190 -3.06 -2.54 4.08
C VAL A 190 -3.11 -3.64 5.13
N ILE A 191 -4.33 -4.11 5.44
CA ILE A 191 -4.59 -5.16 6.44
C ILE A 191 -5.04 -6.48 5.81
N ASN A 192 -4.76 -6.65 4.51
CA ASN A 192 -4.90 -7.93 3.84
C ASN A 192 -3.94 -8.95 4.42
N ILE A 193 -4.32 -10.23 4.40
CA ILE A 193 -3.52 -11.34 4.91
C ILE A 193 -2.70 -11.94 3.78
N ALA A 194 -1.38 -11.98 3.93
CA ALA A 194 -0.45 -12.54 2.95
C ALA A 194 -0.47 -14.08 2.99
N THR A 195 -1.56 -14.68 2.54
CA THR A 195 -1.75 -16.14 2.52
C THR A 195 -0.86 -16.84 1.49
N ASP A 196 -0.33 -16.09 0.52
CA ASP A 196 0.63 -16.58 -0.47
C ASP A 196 1.72 -15.53 -0.70
N VAL A 197 2.95 -15.84 -0.30
CA VAL A 197 4.10 -14.93 -0.34
C VAL A 197 4.65 -14.64 -1.73
N ARG A 198 4.03 -15.22 -2.79
CA ARG A 198 4.29 -14.82 -4.19
C ARG A 198 3.64 -13.48 -4.54
N TRP A 199 2.65 -13.05 -3.77
CA TRP A 199 1.96 -11.80 -3.97
C TRP A 199 2.91 -10.60 -3.87
N GLY A 200 2.97 -9.80 -4.93
CA GLY A 200 3.90 -8.66 -5.02
C GLY A 200 3.68 -7.59 -3.95
N ARG A 201 2.46 -7.49 -3.39
CA ARG A 201 2.10 -6.54 -2.33
C ARG A 201 2.27 -7.10 -0.91
N THR A 202 2.91 -8.24 -0.74
CA THR A 202 3.22 -8.80 0.58
C THR A 202 3.95 -7.77 1.47
N GLU A 203 4.84 -6.97 0.89
CA GLU A 203 5.59 -5.91 1.59
C GLU A 203 4.70 -4.88 2.30
N GLU A 204 3.50 -4.63 1.76
CA GLU A 204 2.56 -3.62 2.27
C GLU A 204 1.75 -4.13 3.47
N THR A 205 1.75 -5.44 3.73
CA THR A 205 0.91 -6.10 4.74
C THR A 205 1.59 -6.24 6.10
N TYR A 206 0.82 -6.69 7.09
CA TYR A 206 1.34 -7.10 8.39
C TYR A 206 1.57 -8.62 8.49
N GLY A 207 1.63 -9.33 7.35
CA GLY A 207 1.97 -10.74 7.25
C GLY A 207 0.80 -11.69 7.08
N GLU A 208 1.04 -12.97 7.42
CA GLU A 208 0.11 -14.07 7.15
C GLU A 208 -0.90 -14.32 8.28
N ASP A 209 -0.71 -13.69 9.44
CA ASP A 209 -1.50 -13.98 10.62
C ASP A 209 -2.59 -12.93 10.87
N PRO A 210 -3.88 -13.33 10.97
CA PRO A 210 -4.99 -12.41 11.20
C PRO A 210 -4.90 -11.66 12.53
N PHE A 211 -4.39 -12.29 13.60
CA PHE A 211 -4.28 -11.66 14.91
C PHE A 211 -3.19 -10.61 14.94
N LEU A 212 -2.01 -10.90 14.40
CA LEU A 212 -0.92 -9.92 14.27
C LEU A 212 -1.37 -8.74 13.40
N SER A 213 -1.98 -9.03 12.25
CA SER A 213 -2.48 -7.99 11.34
C SER A 213 -3.55 -7.11 11.99
N SER A 214 -4.47 -7.70 12.76
CA SER A 214 -5.45 -6.96 13.56
C SER A 214 -4.77 -6.05 14.59
N LYS A 215 -3.83 -6.58 15.38
CA LYS A 215 -3.15 -5.80 16.42
C LYS A 215 -2.34 -4.62 15.87
N MET A 216 -1.54 -4.87 14.84
CA MET A 216 -0.74 -3.82 14.20
C MET A 216 -1.63 -2.82 13.46
N GLY A 217 -2.65 -3.30 12.74
CA GLY A 217 -3.61 -2.45 12.04
C GLY A 217 -4.42 -1.57 12.99
N VAL A 218 -4.92 -2.12 14.10
CA VAL A 218 -5.65 -1.33 15.11
C VAL A 218 -4.76 -0.26 15.73
N ALA A 219 -3.50 -0.59 16.08
CA ALA A 219 -2.54 0.39 16.61
C ALA A 219 -2.31 1.55 15.64
N TYR A 220 -2.14 1.26 14.36
CA TYR A 220 -1.99 2.27 13.31
C TYR A 220 -3.25 3.14 13.15
N MET A 221 -4.41 2.49 12.90
CA MET A 221 -5.65 3.20 12.58
C MET A 221 -6.16 4.01 13.77
N LYS A 222 -6.19 3.40 14.97
CA LYS A 222 -6.67 4.11 16.16
C LYS A 222 -5.85 5.36 16.46
N THR A 223 -4.54 5.31 16.27
CA THR A 223 -3.67 6.49 16.45
C THR A 223 -4.02 7.60 15.46
N LEU A 224 -4.29 7.28 14.18
CA LEU A 224 -4.72 8.28 13.20
C LEU A 224 -6.10 8.85 13.54
N GLU A 225 -7.07 8.00 13.89
CA GLU A 225 -8.44 8.41 14.22
C GLU A 225 -8.46 9.27 15.49
N ASP A 226 -7.71 8.93 16.53
CA ASP A 226 -7.54 9.73 17.75
C ASP A 226 -6.91 11.11 17.46
N GLU A 227 -6.06 11.19 16.43
CA GLU A 227 -5.49 12.44 15.92
C GLU A 227 -6.41 13.16 14.93
N ASN A 228 -7.65 12.73 14.79
CA ASN A 228 -8.65 13.26 13.87
C ASN A 228 -8.18 13.29 12.39
N ILE A 229 -7.57 12.18 11.97
CA ILE A 229 -7.28 11.84 10.57
C ILE A 229 -8.03 10.57 10.26
N ILE A 230 -8.76 10.54 9.16
CA ILE A 230 -9.48 9.34 8.71
C ILE A 230 -8.47 8.31 8.24
N ALA A 231 -8.47 7.13 8.87
CA ALA A 231 -7.78 5.95 8.38
C ALA A 231 -8.67 5.22 7.36
N THR A 232 -8.06 4.66 6.32
CA THR A 232 -8.77 3.91 5.28
C THR A 232 -8.13 2.54 5.11
N PRO A 233 -8.46 1.56 5.97
CA PRO A 233 -7.98 0.19 5.80
C PRO A 233 -8.39 -0.36 4.44
N LYS A 234 -7.47 -1.12 3.83
CA LYS A 234 -7.60 -1.64 2.48
C LYS A 234 -6.95 -3.02 2.33
N HIS A 235 -7.33 -3.79 1.34
CA HIS A 235 -8.40 -3.63 0.36
C HIS A 235 -9.50 -4.65 0.71
N PHE A 236 -10.72 -4.20 0.90
CA PHE A 236 -11.84 -5.03 1.33
C PHE A 236 -12.49 -5.74 0.13
N VAL A 237 -12.25 -7.06 -0.08
CA VAL A 237 -11.56 -7.99 0.82
C VAL A 237 -10.65 -8.95 0.07
N ALA A 238 -9.72 -9.52 0.78
CA ALA A 238 -8.72 -10.52 0.40
C ALA A 238 -7.62 -9.98 -0.51
N ASN A 239 -7.91 -9.56 -1.74
CA ASN A 239 -7.00 -8.94 -2.72
C ASN A 239 -5.86 -9.84 -3.24
N VAL A 240 -5.56 -10.96 -2.61
CA VAL A 240 -4.62 -11.98 -3.07
C VAL A 240 -5.38 -13.24 -3.47
N GLY A 241 -5.32 -13.58 -4.75
CA GLY A 241 -5.99 -14.77 -5.30
C GLY A 241 -5.05 -15.94 -5.55
N ASP A 242 -5.57 -16.93 -6.26
CA ASP A 242 -4.86 -18.17 -6.53
C ASP A 242 -3.50 -17.96 -7.15
N GLY A 243 -2.50 -18.64 -6.58
CA GLY A 243 -1.10 -18.55 -7.01
C GLY A 243 -0.41 -17.25 -6.60
N GLY A 244 -0.94 -16.55 -5.59
CA GLY A 244 -0.37 -15.31 -5.08
C GLY A 244 -0.53 -14.14 -6.04
N ARG A 245 -1.56 -14.16 -6.91
CA ARG A 245 -1.77 -13.12 -7.91
C ARG A 245 -2.57 -11.96 -7.34
N ASP A 246 -2.06 -10.77 -7.58
CA ASP A 246 -2.69 -9.51 -7.17
C ASP A 246 -4.02 -9.31 -7.89
N SER A 247 -5.05 -8.92 -7.12
CA SER A 247 -6.36 -8.57 -7.67
C SER A 247 -7.04 -9.68 -8.48
N TYR A 248 -6.61 -10.92 -8.29
CA TYR A 248 -7.16 -12.10 -8.96
C TYR A 248 -8.52 -12.47 -8.33
N PRO A 249 -9.45 -13.11 -9.07
CA PRO A 249 -10.73 -13.53 -8.51
C PRO A 249 -10.57 -14.33 -7.21
N ILE A 250 -11.40 -14.04 -6.23
CA ILE A 250 -11.43 -14.71 -4.93
C ILE A 250 -12.62 -15.63 -4.87
N ASP A 251 -12.39 -16.93 -5.05
CA ASP A 251 -13.38 -17.98 -4.94
C ASP A 251 -13.11 -18.79 -3.67
N MET A 252 -13.37 -18.17 -2.52
CA MET A 252 -13.16 -18.74 -1.19
C MET A 252 -14.48 -18.97 -0.49
N ASN A 253 -14.58 -20.09 0.25
CA ASN A 253 -15.77 -20.33 1.06
C ASN A 253 -15.85 -19.30 2.20
N GLU A 254 -17.07 -19.02 2.66
CA GLU A 254 -17.37 -18.00 3.68
C GLU A 254 -16.64 -18.27 5.01
N ARG A 255 -16.45 -19.53 5.38
CA ARG A 255 -15.68 -19.89 6.59
C ARG A 255 -14.25 -19.41 6.51
N TYR A 256 -13.58 -19.61 5.38
CA TYR A 256 -12.18 -19.19 5.21
C TYR A 256 -12.07 -17.66 5.20
N LEU A 257 -12.98 -16.98 4.52
CA LEU A 257 -13.06 -15.51 4.55
C LEU A 257 -13.25 -15.00 5.99
N SER A 258 -14.21 -15.59 6.73
CA SER A 258 -14.55 -15.19 8.10
C SER A 258 -13.45 -15.49 9.11
N GLU A 259 -12.71 -16.57 8.95
CA GLU A 259 -11.64 -16.96 9.90
C GLU A 259 -10.31 -16.27 9.60
N ILE A 260 -10.04 -15.86 8.35
CA ILE A 260 -8.72 -15.37 7.90
C ILE A 260 -8.78 -13.92 7.42
N HIS A 261 -9.66 -13.58 6.48
CA HIS A 261 -9.60 -12.28 5.80
C HIS A 261 -10.47 -11.19 6.44
N TYR A 262 -11.60 -11.55 7.08
CA TYR A 262 -12.48 -10.57 7.70
C TYR A 262 -11.99 -10.02 9.05
N PRO A 263 -11.29 -10.78 9.93
CA PRO A 263 -10.99 -10.32 11.27
C PRO A 263 -10.28 -8.97 11.35
N PRO A 264 -9.25 -8.64 10.54
CA PRO A 264 -8.61 -7.33 10.60
C PRO A 264 -9.55 -6.17 10.22
N PHE A 265 -10.46 -6.38 9.27
CA PHE A 265 -11.44 -5.36 8.86
C PHE A 265 -12.55 -5.20 9.90
N LYS A 266 -13.01 -6.30 10.53
CA LYS A 266 -13.95 -6.24 11.65
C LYS A 266 -13.35 -5.46 12.81
N ASP A 267 -12.09 -5.72 13.15
CA ASP A 267 -11.36 -4.99 14.19
C ASP A 267 -11.11 -3.52 13.82
N ALA A 268 -10.89 -3.21 12.55
CA ALA A 268 -10.80 -1.84 12.07
C ALA A 268 -12.08 -1.04 12.37
N VAL A 269 -13.24 -1.65 12.16
CA VAL A 269 -14.54 -1.04 12.45
C VAL A 269 -14.79 -0.97 13.95
N GLN A 270 -14.67 -2.09 14.65
CA GLN A 270 -15.18 -2.24 16.02
C GLN A 270 -14.18 -1.80 17.09
N LYS A 271 -12.87 -1.90 16.84
CA LYS A 271 -11.82 -1.58 17.82
C LYS A 271 -11.04 -0.32 17.50
N ALA A 272 -10.79 -0.05 16.21
CA ALA A 272 -10.07 1.15 15.79
C ALA A 272 -10.99 2.34 15.48
N GLY A 273 -12.27 2.10 15.18
CA GLY A 273 -13.23 3.16 14.83
C GLY A 273 -12.95 3.80 13.47
N ALA A 274 -12.43 3.04 12.51
CA ALA A 274 -12.14 3.52 11.17
C ALA A 274 -13.36 4.16 10.52
N ARG A 275 -13.20 5.38 9.97
CA ARG A 275 -14.27 6.15 9.33
C ARG A 275 -14.33 5.96 7.81
N SER A 276 -13.38 5.27 7.22
CA SER A 276 -13.40 4.89 5.80
C SER A 276 -12.90 3.47 5.62
N ILE A 277 -13.34 2.80 4.56
CA ILE A 277 -12.81 1.50 4.09
C ILE A 277 -12.71 1.56 2.57
N MET A 278 -11.63 1.01 2.00
CA MET A 278 -11.45 0.89 0.56
C MET A 278 -11.72 -0.53 0.10
N THR A 279 -12.55 -0.70 -0.95
CA THR A 279 -12.78 -2.02 -1.59
C THR A 279 -11.56 -2.45 -2.39
N SER A 280 -11.47 -3.75 -2.67
CA SER A 280 -10.44 -4.30 -3.56
C SER A 280 -10.85 -4.24 -5.04
N TYR A 281 -9.88 -4.50 -5.94
CA TYR A 281 -10.11 -4.61 -7.38
C TYR A 281 -10.82 -5.90 -7.79
N ASN A 282 -10.61 -6.98 -7.05
CA ASN A 282 -11.06 -8.33 -7.41
C ASN A 282 -12.57 -8.53 -7.27
N SER A 283 -13.06 -9.60 -7.88
CA SER A 283 -14.34 -10.18 -7.51
C SER A 283 -14.20 -11.10 -6.30
N VAL A 284 -15.27 -11.23 -5.54
CA VAL A 284 -15.39 -12.18 -4.42
C VAL A 284 -16.61 -13.06 -4.69
N ASN A 285 -16.38 -14.37 -4.82
CA ASN A 285 -17.43 -15.34 -5.17
C ASN A 285 -18.26 -14.90 -6.39
N GLY A 286 -17.56 -14.37 -7.42
CA GLY A 286 -18.15 -13.94 -8.68
C GLY A 286 -18.73 -12.51 -8.70
N SER A 287 -18.83 -11.80 -7.56
CA SER A 287 -19.32 -10.43 -7.50
C SER A 287 -18.16 -9.43 -7.33
N PRO A 288 -18.06 -8.35 -8.14
CA PRO A 288 -17.05 -7.31 -7.94
C PRO A 288 -17.11 -6.76 -6.52
N ALA A 289 -15.98 -6.65 -5.82
CA ALA A 289 -15.94 -6.14 -4.46
C ALA A 289 -16.56 -4.72 -4.34
N THR A 290 -16.45 -3.92 -5.39
CA THR A 290 -17.07 -2.58 -5.50
C THR A 290 -18.60 -2.59 -5.60
N ALA A 291 -19.21 -3.74 -5.92
CA ALA A 291 -20.66 -3.87 -6.13
C ALA A 291 -21.24 -5.11 -5.43
N ASN A 292 -20.57 -5.63 -4.42
CA ASN A 292 -21.00 -6.80 -3.66
C ASN A 292 -21.91 -6.38 -2.50
N ASP A 293 -23.22 -6.51 -2.69
CA ASP A 293 -24.25 -6.10 -1.71
C ASP A 293 -24.06 -6.77 -0.34
N TYR A 294 -23.78 -8.08 -0.35
CA TYR A 294 -23.54 -8.82 0.90
C TYR A 294 -22.36 -8.24 1.68
N LEU A 295 -21.21 -8.04 1.04
CA LEU A 295 -20.02 -7.52 1.71
C LEU A 295 -20.24 -6.10 2.23
N LEU A 296 -20.82 -5.21 1.40
CA LEU A 296 -20.87 -3.78 1.69
C LEU A 296 -22.05 -3.39 2.57
N ASN A 297 -23.22 -4.01 2.38
CA ASN A 297 -24.41 -3.68 3.13
C ASN A 297 -24.66 -4.64 4.29
N ASP A 298 -24.71 -5.95 4.03
CA ASP A 298 -25.11 -6.92 5.07
C ASP A 298 -23.98 -7.13 6.08
N LEU A 299 -22.77 -7.45 5.64
CA LEU A 299 -21.65 -7.74 6.52
C LEU A 299 -21.08 -6.45 7.13
N LEU A 300 -20.59 -5.52 6.30
CA LEU A 300 -19.86 -4.35 6.76
C LEU A 300 -20.76 -3.35 7.51
N LYS A 301 -21.84 -2.88 6.86
CA LYS A 301 -22.67 -1.81 7.42
C LYS A 301 -23.65 -2.29 8.47
N LYS A 302 -24.33 -3.44 8.26
CA LYS A 302 -25.35 -3.93 9.19
C LYS A 302 -24.75 -4.78 10.30
N GLU A 303 -24.01 -5.84 9.97
CA GLU A 303 -23.52 -6.79 10.99
C GLU A 303 -22.40 -6.19 11.83
N TRP A 304 -21.37 -5.59 11.20
CA TRP A 304 -20.26 -4.98 11.95
C TRP A 304 -20.56 -3.57 12.46
N GLY A 305 -21.64 -2.93 11.97
CA GLY A 305 -22.07 -1.61 12.44
C GLY A 305 -21.24 -0.46 11.86
N PHE A 306 -20.67 -0.60 10.67
CA PHE A 306 -19.84 0.43 10.05
C PHE A 306 -20.65 1.68 9.68
N ASN A 307 -20.35 2.79 10.35
CA ASN A 307 -21.02 4.08 10.16
C ASN A 307 -20.24 5.08 9.28
N GLY A 308 -19.02 4.74 8.87
CA GLY A 308 -18.21 5.51 7.95
C GLY A 308 -18.67 5.40 6.50
N PHE A 309 -17.80 5.76 5.55
CA PHE A 309 -18.06 5.65 4.13
C PHE A 309 -17.09 4.66 3.45
N VAL A 310 -17.58 3.98 2.42
CA VAL A 310 -16.81 3.04 1.61
C VAL A 310 -16.35 3.72 0.33
N ILE A 311 -15.06 3.70 0.07
CA ILE A 311 -14.49 4.15 -1.21
C ILE A 311 -14.11 2.95 -2.09
N SER A 312 -14.18 3.10 -3.40
CA SER A 312 -13.56 2.12 -4.30
C SER A 312 -12.04 2.27 -4.28
N ASP A 313 -11.30 1.24 -4.67
CA ASP A 313 -9.94 1.44 -5.14
C ASP A 313 -9.93 2.30 -6.43
N ALA A 314 -8.78 2.83 -6.80
CA ALA A 314 -8.64 3.79 -7.89
C ALA A 314 -9.04 3.16 -9.25
N GLY A 315 -10.15 3.64 -9.84
CA GLY A 315 -10.69 3.10 -11.08
C GLY A 315 -11.45 1.77 -10.97
N ALA A 316 -11.48 1.13 -9.80
CA ALA A 316 -12.03 -0.22 -9.61
C ALA A 316 -13.52 -0.37 -9.98
N VAL A 317 -14.32 0.70 -9.89
CA VAL A 317 -15.73 0.66 -10.29
C VAL A 317 -15.90 0.28 -11.77
N GLY A 318 -15.02 0.81 -12.63
CA GLY A 318 -15.01 0.47 -14.05
C GLY A 318 -14.71 -1.01 -14.32
N GLY A 319 -13.98 -1.65 -13.41
CA GLY A 319 -13.65 -3.08 -13.48
C GLY A 319 -14.87 -4.00 -13.56
N ALA A 320 -16.03 -3.59 -13.03
CA ALA A 320 -17.28 -4.36 -13.19
C ALA A 320 -17.68 -4.54 -14.68
N ASN A 321 -17.35 -3.59 -15.53
CA ASN A 321 -17.53 -3.68 -16.99
C ASN A 321 -16.37 -4.44 -17.65
N VAL A 322 -15.13 -3.93 -17.51
CA VAL A 322 -14.01 -4.35 -18.37
C VAL A 322 -13.23 -5.57 -17.85
N LEU A 323 -13.31 -5.89 -16.55
CA LEU A 323 -12.61 -7.03 -15.93
C LEU A 323 -13.57 -8.17 -15.55
N HIS A 324 -14.71 -7.82 -14.95
CA HIS A 324 -15.62 -8.82 -14.37
C HIS A 324 -16.81 -9.14 -15.30
N TYR A 325 -17.08 -8.32 -16.32
CA TYR A 325 -18.19 -8.48 -17.27
C TYR A 325 -19.56 -8.59 -16.60
N THR A 326 -19.74 -7.89 -15.45
CA THR A 326 -20.97 -7.87 -14.66
C THR A 326 -21.81 -6.61 -14.88
N ALA A 327 -21.28 -5.64 -15.61
CA ALA A 327 -21.97 -4.43 -16.04
C ALA A 327 -21.81 -4.23 -17.55
N LYS A 328 -22.84 -3.72 -18.22
CA LYS A 328 -22.84 -3.53 -19.68
C LYS A 328 -21.97 -2.37 -20.14
N ASP A 329 -21.82 -1.34 -19.31
CA ASP A 329 -21.07 -0.12 -19.56
C ASP A 329 -20.65 0.54 -18.24
N TYR A 330 -19.86 1.63 -18.29
CA TYR A 330 -19.42 2.37 -17.11
C TYR A 330 -20.57 3.01 -16.30
N PRO A 331 -21.61 3.64 -16.93
CA PRO A 331 -22.78 4.10 -16.18
C PRO A 331 -23.46 2.97 -15.38
N ASP A 332 -23.62 1.80 -15.98
CA ASP A 332 -24.21 0.62 -15.31
C ASP A 332 -23.34 0.11 -14.16
N ALA A 333 -22.00 0.09 -14.35
CA ALA A 333 -21.05 -0.23 -13.30
C ALA A 333 -21.17 0.73 -12.10
N GLY A 334 -21.21 2.05 -12.34
CA GLY A 334 -21.39 3.06 -11.32
C GLY A 334 -22.73 2.95 -10.58
N LYS A 335 -23.83 2.73 -11.32
CA LYS A 335 -25.16 2.47 -10.76
C LYS A 335 -25.18 1.25 -9.83
N ASN A 336 -24.61 0.13 -10.30
CA ASN A 336 -24.61 -1.12 -9.54
C ASN A 336 -23.74 -0.97 -8.28
N ALA A 337 -22.57 -0.33 -8.37
CA ALA A 337 -21.70 -0.08 -7.23
C ALA A 337 -22.42 0.74 -6.13
N VAL A 338 -23.02 1.88 -6.48
CA VAL A 338 -23.69 2.72 -5.51
C VAL A 338 -24.92 2.04 -4.93
N ASN A 339 -25.76 1.42 -5.74
CA ASN A 339 -26.95 0.71 -5.27
C ASN A 339 -26.60 -0.44 -4.31
N ASN A 340 -25.48 -1.12 -4.53
CA ASN A 340 -25.01 -2.24 -3.72
C ASN A 340 -24.06 -1.85 -2.57
N GLY A 341 -23.97 -0.55 -2.23
CA GLY A 341 -23.37 -0.16 -0.96
C GLY A 341 -22.07 0.64 -1.06
N LEU A 342 -21.48 0.84 -2.23
CA LEU A 342 -20.35 1.76 -2.40
C LEU A 342 -20.82 3.20 -2.15
N ASP A 343 -20.00 4.00 -1.47
CA ASP A 343 -20.33 5.39 -1.19
C ASP A 343 -19.56 6.36 -2.10
N VAL A 344 -18.27 6.13 -2.34
CA VAL A 344 -17.40 7.05 -3.09
C VAL A 344 -16.70 6.36 -4.24
N LEU A 345 -16.77 6.96 -5.43
CA LEU A 345 -16.10 6.52 -6.63
C LEU A 345 -14.71 7.19 -6.70
N PHE A 346 -13.66 6.45 -6.41
CA PHE A 346 -12.29 6.93 -6.56
C PHE A 346 -11.82 6.73 -7.99
N GLN A 347 -11.52 7.83 -8.68
CA GLN A 347 -11.09 7.85 -10.07
C GLN A 347 -9.74 8.53 -10.23
N THR A 348 -9.06 8.30 -11.34
CA THR A 348 -7.70 8.78 -11.62
C THR A 348 -7.66 10.11 -12.39
N ALA A 349 -8.79 10.51 -12.99
CA ALA A 349 -8.90 11.76 -13.74
C ALA A 349 -10.28 12.42 -13.57
N GLN A 350 -10.32 13.76 -13.65
CA GLN A 350 -11.56 14.53 -13.55
C GLN A 350 -12.53 14.17 -14.68
N GLU A 351 -12.04 13.97 -15.87
CA GLU A 351 -12.82 13.67 -17.08
C GLU A 351 -13.64 12.38 -16.96
N HIS A 352 -13.24 11.45 -16.09
CA HIS A 352 -13.97 10.20 -15.82
C HIS A 352 -15.37 10.43 -15.24
N TYR A 353 -15.66 11.63 -14.68
CA TYR A 353 -17.01 11.94 -14.22
C TYR A 353 -18.07 11.71 -15.30
N LYS A 354 -17.73 11.93 -16.59
CA LYS A 354 -18.64 11.73 -17.72
C LYS A 354 -19.11 10.28 -17.85
N LEU A 355 -18.27 9.35 -17.40
CA LEU A 355 -18.55 7.90 -17.46
C LEU A 355 -19.56 7.49 -16.38
N PHE A 356 -19.59 8.18 -15.23
CA PHE A 356 -20.32 7.74 -14.05
C PHE A 356 -21.48 8.65 -13.63
N ILE A 357 -21.54 9.91 -14.06
CA ILE A 357 -22.61 10.85 -13.67
C ILE A 357 -24.01 10.53 -14.23
N PRO A 358 -24.18 9.90 -15.43
CA PRO A 358 -25.50 9.75 -16.03
C PRO A 358 -26.54 9.09 -15.11
N PRO A 359 -26.29 7.96 -14.42
CA PRO A 359 -27.29 7.33 -13.57
C PRO A 359 -27.74 8.16 -12.37
N PHE A 360 -26.91 9.11 -11.93
CA PHE A 360 -27.26 10.07 -10.86
C PHE A 360 -28.27 11.12 -11.36
N LEU A 361 -28.13 11.55 -12.61
CA LEU A 361 -28.98 12.56 -13.22
C LEU A 361 -30.30 11.98 -13.71
N ASN A 362 -30.30 10.75 -14.18
CA ASN A 362 -31.48 10.07 -14.72
C ASN A 362 -32.39 9.48 -13.63
N GLY A 363 -31.89 9.40 -12.37
CA GLY A 363 -32.64 8.79 -11.27
C GLY A 363 -32.55 7.24 -11.27
N ASP A 364 -31.55 6.65 -11.94
CA ASP A 364 -31.34 5.19 -11.99
C ASP A 364 -30.76 4.63 -10.68
N ILE A 365 -30.22 5.52 -9.81
CA ILE A 365 -29.75 5.17 -8.48
C ILE A 365 -30.88 5.37 -7.49
N ASN A 366 -31.07 4.39 -6.58
CA ASN A 366 -32.05 4.51 -5.52
C ASN A 366 -31.79 5.78 -4.67
N GLN A 367 -32.78 6.66 -4.57
CA GLN A 367 -32.63 7.96 -3.91
C GLN A 367 -32.23 7.82 -2.44
N ALA A 368 -32.81 6.86 -1.71
CA ALA A 368 -32.49 6.65 -0.30
C ALA A 368 -31.02 6.18 -0.13
N ARG A 369 -30.54 5.35 -1.08
CA ARG A 369 -29.15 4.88 -1.08
C ARG A 369 -28.17 6.01 -1.43
N LEU A 370 -28.52 6.86 -2.41
CA LEU A 370 -27.73 8.04 -2.76
C LEU A 370 -27.62 9.00 -1.56
N ASP A 371 -28.75 9.24 -0.90
CA ASP A 371 -28.81 10.11 0.26
C ASP A 371 -28.03 9.55 1.45
N ASP A 372 -28.03 8.24 1.66
CA ASP A 372 -27.18 7.59 2.67
C ASP A 372 -25.68 7.77 2.35
N ALA A 373 -25.27 7.53 1.09
CA ALA A 373 -23.87 7.72 0.68
C ALA A 373 -23.37 9.14 0.94
N VAL A 374 -24.13 10.13 0.46
CA VAL A 374 -23.78 11.54 0.64
C VAL A 374 -23.79 11.92 2.12
N SER A 375 -24.75 11.42 2.90
CA SER A 375 -24.83 11.67 4.35
C SER A 375 -23.60 11.19 5.10
N ARG A 376 -23.04 10.02 4.73
CA ARG A 376 -21.82 9.44 5.33
C ARG A 376 -20.60 10.35 5.07
N VAL A 377 -20.44 10.81 3.83
CA VAL A 377 -19.36 11.72 3.45
C VAL A 377 -19.50 13.08 4.15
N LEU A 378 -20.69 13.66 4.15
CA LEU A 378 -20.95 14.94 4.82
C LEU A 378 -20.71 14.86 6.33
N ARG A 379 -21.15 13.77 6.96
CA ARG A 379 -20.88 13.51 8.39
C ARG A 379 -19.38 13.52 8.67
N ALA A 380 -18.59 12.78 7.91
CA ALA A 380 -17.14 12.76 8.05
C ALA A 380 -16.50 14.14 7.92
N LYS A 381 -16.96 14.97 6.95
CA LYS A 381 -16.50 16.36 6.80
C LYS A 381 -16.85 17.25 7.99
N PHE A 382 -18.04 17.07 8.59
CA PHE A 382 -18.44 17.77 9.82
C PHE A 382 -17.64 17.29 11.05
N GLU A 383 -17.45 15.99 11.21
CA GLU A 383 -16.67 15.41 12.33
C GLU A 383 -15.19 15.82 12.28
N LEU A 384 -14.62 15.98 11.10
CA LEU A 384 -13.28 16.55 10.90
C LEU A 384 -13.19 18.03 11.23
N GLY A 385 -14.34 18.73 11.40
CA GLY A 385 -14.41 20.17 11.64
C GLY A 385 -14.07 21.02 10.42
N LEU A 386 -14.14 20.46 9.21
CA LEU A 386 -13.76 21.16 7.97
C LEU A 386 -14.66 22.37 7.66
N PHE A 387 -15.91 22.39 8.15
CA PHE A 387 -16.81 23.53 7.99
C PHE A 387 -16.46 24.70 8.93
N GLU A 388 -15.93 24.40 10.12
CA GLU A 388 -15.54 25.37 11.14
C GLU A 388 -14.12 25.88 10.96
N THR A 389 -13.22 24.96 10.62
CA THR A 389 -11.77 25.24 10.49
C THR A 389 -11.23 24.67 9.17
N PRO A 390 -11.70 25.22 8.02
CA PRO A 390 -11.28 24.70 6.71
C PRO A 390 -9.83 25.01 6.37
N TYR A 391 -9.22 25.99 7.03
CA TYR A 391 -7.90 26.51 6.70
C TYR A 391 -6.84 26.12 7.72
N LEU A 392 -5.63 25.86 7.21
CA LEU A 392 -4.44 25.63 8.00
C LEU A 392 -3.83 26.96 8.49
N ASP A 393 -3.29 26.94 9.70
CA ASP A 393 -2.40 27.98 10.17
C ASP A 393 -1.01 27.80 9.53
N ILE A 394 -0.69 28.66 8.57
CA ILE A 394 0.55 28.60 7.83
C ILE A 394 1.77 28.88 8.75
N LYS A 395 1.61 29.74 9.76
CA LYS A 395 2.69 30.02 10.72
C LYS A 395 3.01 28.80 11.57
N ALA A 396 1.98 28.06 11.98
CA ALA A 396 2.18 26.80 12.70
C ALA A 396 2.91 25.78 11.81
N THR A 397 2.58 25.71 10.52
CA THR A 397 3.28 24.85 9.55
C THR A 397 4.75 25.28 9.37
N GLU A 398 5.02 26.59 9.25
CA GLU A 398 6.38 27.13 9.10
C GLU A 398 7.26 26.86 10.32
N SER A 399 6.67 26.85 11.51
CA SER A 399 7.39 26.61 12.78
C SER A 399 7.52 25.12 13.14
N ALA A 400 6.82 24.23 12.47
CA ALA A 400 6.86 22.81 12.76
C ALA A 400 8.24 22.21 12.45
N ASN A 401 8.82 21.54 13.42
CA ASN A 401 10.09 20.83 13.29
C ASN A 401 10.02 19.46 13.97
N PHE A 402 9.82 18.44 13.16
CA PHE A 402 9.71 17.05 13.64
C PHE A 402 10.92 16.19 13.30
N GLU A 403 11.85 16.69 12.49
CA GLU A 403 12.92 15.89 11.87
C GLU A 403 13.70 15.06 12.90
N VAL A 404 14.21 15.67 13.96
CA VAL A 404 15.02 14.96 14.96
C VAL A 404 14.20 13.90 15.70
N ALA A 405 12.96 14.24 16.08
CA ALA A 405 12.11 13.31 16.82
C ALA A 405 11.66 12.14 15.96
N HIS A 406 11.25 12.40 14.72
CA HIS A 406 10.77 11.35 13.81
C HIS A 406 11.90 10.46 13.30
N LYS A 407 13.10 11.01 13.04
CA LYS A 407 14.28 10.18 12.74
C LYS A 407 14.64 9.23 13.87
N LYS A 408 14.47 9.63 15.13
CA LYS A 408 14.67 8.73 16.26
C LYS A 408 13.67 7.58 16.26
N ILE A 409 12.39 7.87 15.94
CA ILE A 409 11.36 6.82 15.78
C ILE A 409 11.71 5.92 14.60
N ALA A 410 12.09 6.47 13.44
CA ALA A 410 12.48 5.69 12.27
C ALA A 410 13.68 4.79 12.56
N HIS A 411 14.69 5.29 13.26
CA HIS A 411 15.87 4.50 13.65
C HIS A 411 15.49 3.35 14.60
N GLN A 412 14.68 3.63 15.63
CA GLN A 412 14.23 2.62 16.58
C GLN A 412 13.39 1.53 15.89
N ALA A 413 12.43 1.94 15.03
CA ALA A 413 11.62 1.01 14.26
C ALA A 413 12.48 0.15 13.32
N ALA A 414 13.50 0.72 12.68
CA ALA A 414 14.44 -0.02 11.84
C ALA A 414 15.26 -1.04 12.65
N LEU A 415 15.75 -0.67 13.84
CA LEU A 415 16.47 -1.60 14.73
C LEU A 415 15.56 -2.78 15.12
N GLU A 416 14.32 -2.51 15.47
CA GLU A 416 13.34 -3.52 15.92
C GLU A 416 12.82 -4.41 14.78
N SER A 417 12.98 -4.01 13.51
CA SER A 417 12.45 -4.76 12.35
C SER A 417 13.43 -5.79 11.77
N ILE A 418 14.72 -5.68 12.03
CA ILE A 418 15.76 -6.53 11.42
C ILE A 418 15.74 -7.94 12.01
N VAL A 419 15.58 -8.97 11.16
CA VAL A 419 15.51 -10.37 11.55
C VAL A 419 16.82 -11.09 11.27
N LEU A 420 17.40 -11.73 12.29
CA LEU A 420 18.54 -12.62 12.12
C LEU A 420 18.02 -14.04 11.80
N LEU A 421 18.23 -14.49 10.57
CA LEU A 421 17.75 -15.80 10.10
C LEU A 421 18.74 -16.92 10.35
N GLN A 422 20.05 -16.65 10.22
CA GLN A 422 21.11 -17.63 10.43
C GLN A 422 22.36 -16.97 10.99
N ASN A 423 23.06 -17.67 11.92
CA ASN A 423 24.35 -17.24 12.46
C ASN A 423 25.26 -18.43 12.83
N LYS A 424 25.75 -19.14 11.83
CA LYS A 424 26.64 -20.29 12.01
C LYS A 424 27.95 -19.83 12.62
N ASN A 425 28.43 -20.57 13.61
CA ASN A 425 29.71 -20.35 14.31
C ASN A 425 29.81 -18.94 14.97
N GLY A 426 28.71 -18.22 15.16
CA GLY A 426 28.73 -16.93 15.80
C GLY A 426 29.52 -15.86 15.03
N LEU A 427 29.50 -15.88 13.68
CA LEU A 427 30.17 -14.86 12.87
C LEU A 427 29.66 -13.45 13.17
N LEU A 428 28.37 -13.28 13.39
CA LEU A 428 27.79 -12.06 13.88
C LEU A 428 27.73 -12.08 15.42
N PRO A 429 27.97 -10.94 16.06
CA PRO A 429 28.31 -9.65 15.50
C PRO A 429 29.79 -9.56 15.07
N ILE A 430 30.04 -8.78 14.01
CA ILE A 430 31.38 -8.51 13.50
C ILE A 430 32.10 -7.56 14.47
N SER A 431 33.28 -7.95 14.95
CA SER A 431 34.07 -7.08 15.82
C SER A 431 34.44 -5.76 15.15
N THR A 432 34.36 -4.66 15.88
CA THR A 432 34.84 -3.36 15.40
C THR A 432 36.36 -3.33 15.18
N THR A 433 37.10 -4.33 15.70
CA THR A 433 38.55 -4.50 15.48
C THR A 433 38.89 -5.28 14.23
N VAL A 434 37.89 -5.76 13.45
CA VAL A 434 38.12 -6.48 12.19
C VAL A 434 39.01 -5.65 11.25
N GLU A 435 39.95 -6.31 10.59
CA GLU A 435 40.93 -5.62 9.74
C GLU A 435 40.32 -5.10 8.43
N SER A 436 39.43 -5.90 7.82
CA SER A 436 38.80 -5.55 6.55
C SER A 436 37.46 -6.24 6.35
N ILE A 437 36.54 -5.56 5.70
CA ILE A 437 35.19 -6.03 5.33
C ILE A 437 34.97 -5.74 3.85
N ALA A 438 34.60 -6.76 3.07
CA ALA A 438 34.04 -6.54 1.75
C ALA A 438 32.55 -6.27 1.89
N LEU A 439 32.09 -5.08 1.53
CA LEU A 439 30.66 -4.74 1.44
C LEU A 439 30.28 -4.66 -0.03
N ILE A 440 29.55 -5.65 -0.49
CA ILE A 440 29.33 -5.91 -1.91
C ILE A 440 27.85 -6.11 -2.23
N GLY A 441 27.41 -5.54 -3.36
CA GLY A 441 26.04 -5.52 -3.82
C GLY A 441 25.54 -4.10 -4.06
N THR A 442 24.75 -3.88 -5.11
CA THR A 442 24.16 -2.57 -5.43
C THR A 442 23.28 -2.06 -4.30
N ASP A 443 22.55 -2.94 -3.64
CA ASP A 443 21.68 -2.56 -2.51
C ASP A 443 22.44 -2.13 -1.26
N ALA A 444 23.77 -2.31 -1.21
CA ALA A 444 24.60 -1.73 -0.16
C ALA A 444 24.67 -0.20 -0.26
N THR A 445 24.56 0.36 -1.46
CA THR A 445 24.67 1.81 -1.73
C THR A 445 23.31 2.47 -1.99
N GLU A 446 22.32 1.69 -2.42
CA GLU A 446 20.97 2.18 -2.68
C GLU A 446 20.10 2.00 -1.44
N ALA A 447 19.76 3.10 -0.75
CA ALA A 447 18.80 3.06 0.35
C ALA A 447 17.39 2.90 -0.21
N ARG A 448 16.95 1.65 -0.43
CA ARG A 448 15.62 1.33 -0.94
C ARG A 448 14.59 1.38 0.16
N LEU A 449 13.43 1.95 -0.13
CA LEU A 449 12.38 2.21 0.84
C LEU A 449 11.16 1.30 0.69
N GLY A 450 11.05 0.54 -0.41
CA GLY A 450 9.87 -0.26 -0.75
C GLY A 450 8.82 0.49 -1.54
N GLY A 451 7.69 -0.15 -1.81
CA GLY A 451 6.53 0.42 -2.49
C GLY A 451 5.77 1.43 -1.64
N TYR A 452 4.94 2.25 -2.27
CA TYR A 452 4.13 3.29 -1.62
C TYR A 452 4.91 4.19 -0.67
N SER A 453 6.13 4.54 -1.06
CA SER A 453 7.06 5.35 -0.27
C SER A 453 7.27 6.74 -0.85
N GLY A 454 7.32 7.75 0.00
CA GLY A 454 7.89 9.04 -0.32
C GLY A 454 9.42 8.99 -0.43
N PRO A 455 10.08 10.11 -0.77
CA PRO A 455 11.54 10.16 -0.93
C PRO A 455 12.31 10.14 0.40
N GLY A 456 11.63 10.33 1.52
CA GLY A 456 12.26 10.54 2.82
C GLY A 456 12.82 11.96 3.02
N THR A 457 13.40 12.18 4.18
CA THR A 457 14.11 13.43 4.52
C THR A 457 15.58 13.33 4.11
N LYS A 458 16.25 12.28 4.53
CA LYS A 458 17.63 11.94 4.16
C LYS A 458 17.85 10.44 4.38
N LYS A 459 17.91 9.69 3.30
CA LYS A 459 18.14 8.24 3.35
C LYS A 459 19.60 7.93 3.71
N VAL A 460 19.79 6.94 4.56
CA VAL A 460 21.10 6.40 4.94
C VAL A 460 21.26 5.02 4.34
N SER A 461 22.22 4.84 3.44
CA SER A 461 22.55 3.54 2.85
C SER A 461 23.27 2.63 3.84
N ILE A 462 23.28 1.33 3.59
CA ILE A 462 24.05 0.36 4.37
C ILE A 462 25.54 0.77 4.35
N LEU A 463 26.04 1.21 3.19
CA LEU A 463 27.43 1.69 3.09
C LEU A 463 27.68 2.87 4.00
N ASP A 464 26.82 3.88 4.04
CA ASP A 464 26.99 5.04 4.92
C ASP A 464 27.05 4.62 6.39
N GLY A 465 26.14 3.76 6.83
CA GLY A 465 26.11 3.22 8.19
C GLY A 465 27.39 2.43 8.53
N MET A 466 27.84 1.58 7.63
CA MET A 466 29.05 0.78 7.81
C MET A 466 30.33 1.64 7.80
N LEU A 467 30.42 2.65 6.93
CA LEU A 467 31.54 3.59 6.91
C LEU A 467 31.61 4.39 8.22
N LEU A 468 30.48 4.82 8.75
CA LEU A 468 30.42 5.52 10.04
C LEU A 468 30.91 4.59 11.17
N LYS A 469 30.52 3.31 11.15
CA LYS A 469 30.82 2.35 12.23
C LYS A 469 32.24 1.80 12.20
N TYR A 470 32.75 1.44 11.02
CA TYR A 470 34.02 0.75 10.87
C TYR A 470 35.15 1.63 10.31
N GLY A 471 34.81 2.75 9.71
CA GLY A 471 35.75 3.66 9.05
C GLY A 471 36.09 3.24 7.61
N THR A 472 36.45 4.23 6.78
CA THR A 472 36.69 4.05 5.35
C THR A 472 37.82 3.10 4.99
N LYS A 473 38.86 3.01 5.84
CA LYS A 473 40.03 2.17 5.55
C LYS A 473 39.76 0.67 5.66
N LYS A 474 38.66 0.27 6.32
CA LYS A 474 38.34 -1.15 6.53
C LYS A 474 37.32 -1.67 5.52
N ILE A 475 36.60 -0.81 4.83
CA ILE A 475 35.54 -1.20 3.90
C ILE A 475 36.07 -1.23 2.46
N ILE A 476 35.93 -2.38 1.82
CA ILE A 476 36.22 -2.58 0.39
C ILE A 476 34.88 -2.83 -0.29
N THR A 477 34.54 -2.01 -1.28
CA THR A 477 33.24 -2.09 -1.97
C THR A 477 33.36 -2.65 -3.38
N ALA A 478 32.33 -3.37 -3.83
CA ALA A 478 32.09 -3.71 -5.22
C ALA A 478 30.59 -3.79 -5.47
N ALA A 479 30.14 -3.40 -6.66
CA ALA A 479 28.71 -3.31 -6.97
C ALA A 479 28.03 -4.69 -7.09
N GLY A 480 28.75 -5.72 -7.51
CA GLY A 480 28.13 -7.00 -7.83
C GLY A 480 27.14 -6.93 -9.02
N PRO A 481 26.40 -7.99 -9.32
CA PRO A 481 25.31 -7.95 -10.27
C PRO A 481 24.14 -7.12 -9.69
N GLY A 482 23.40 -6.43 -10.51
CA GLY A 482 22.15 -5.82 -10.06
C GLY A 482 21.06 -6.87 -9.79
N ARG A 483 19.89 -6.42 -9.34
CA ARG A 483 18.68 -7.27 -9.22
C ARG A 483 18.20 -7.78 -10.57
N TYR A 484 18.50 -7.06 -11.65
CA TYR A 484 18.23 -7.43 -13.04
C TYR A 484 19.48 -7.33 -13.86
N ASN A 485 19.62 -8.31 -14.75
CA ASN A 485 20.57 -8.20 -15.84
C ASN A 485 19.96 -7.28 -16.91
N LYS A 486 20.47 -6.07 -17.03
CA LYS A 486 20.03 -5.18 -18.09
C LYS A 486 20.54 -5.71 -19.40
N THR A 487 19.68 -6.41 -20.14
CA THR A 487 20.00 -7.01 -21.44
C THR A 487 19.55 -6.14 -22.61
N TRP A 488 18.78 -5.07 -22.34
CA TRP A 488 18.25 -4.14 -23.32
C TRP A 488 18.08 -2.73 -22.75
N ASN A 489 17.98 -1.73 -23.63
CA ASN A 489 17.61 -0.35 -23.35
C ASN A 489 16.34 0.01 -24.12
N ILE A 490 15.57 0.99 -23.63
CA ILE A 490 14.54 1.65 -24.44
C ILE A 490 15.24 2.34 -25.62
N VAL A 491 14.68 2.23 -26.82
CA VAL A 491 15.23 2.92 -27.99
C VAL A 491 15.10 4.43 -27.78
N PRO A 492 16.23 5.19 -27.69
CA PRO A 492 16.21 6.63 -27.49
C PRO A 492 15.64 7.41 -28.66
N SER A 493 14.99 8.56 -28.41
CA SER A 493 14.37 9.43 -29.42
C SER A 493 15.32 9.84 -30.54
N LYS A 494 16.60 10.07 -30.22
CA LYS A 494 17.64 10.44 -31.19
C LYS A 494 17.87 9.41 -32.31
N TYR A 495 17.41 8.18 -32.10
CA TYR A 495 17.48 7.10 -33.11
C TYR A 495 16.14 6.86 -33.82
N LEU A 496 15.11 7.59 -33.43
CA LEU A 496 13.78 7.55 -34.03
C LEU A 496 13.49 8.86 -34.76
N SER A 497 12.84 8.79 -35.92
CA SER A 497 12.47 9.99 -36.67
C SER A 497 11.18 9.81 -37.46
N THR A 498 10.44 10.92 -37.59
CA THR A 498 9.25 11.01 -38.44
C THR A 498 9.16 12.37 -39.10
N THR A 499 8.27 12.53 -40.08
CA THR A 499 8.02 13.82 -40.75
C THR A 499 6.79 14.48 -40.15
N GLN A 500 6.94 15.70 -39.65
CA GLN A 500 5.86 16.55 -39.16
C GLN A 500 6.01 17.94 -39.80
N ASN A 501 4.94 18.46 -40.42
CA ASN A 501 4.94 19.75 -41.12
C ASN A 501 6.11 19.88 -42.12
N ASN A 502 6.39 18.83 -42.90
CA ASN A 502 7.49 18.73 -43.85
C ASN A 502 8.90 18.87 -43.24
N GLN A 503 9.04 18.74 -41.93
CA GLN A 503 10.30 18.71 -41.19
C GLN A 503 10.54 17.35 -40.58
N ASN A 504 11.79 16.89 -40.57
CA ASN A 504 12.17 15.67 -39.88
C ASN A 504 12.33 16.00 -38.41
N VAL A 505 11.57 15.29 -37.55
CA VAL A 505 11.57 15.47 -36.09
C VAL A 505 11.91 14.15 -35.41
N GLU A 506 12.49 14.23 -34.21
CA GLU A 506 12.77 13.06 -33.38
C GLU A 506 11.47 12.43 -32.83
N GLY A 507 11.40 11.10 -32.85
CA GLY A 507 10.26 10.32 -32.39
C GLY A 507 9.51 9.65 -33.54
N LEU A 508 8.34 9.10 -33.22
CA LEU A 508 7.47 8.40 -34.15
C LEU A 508 6.10 9.07 -34.22
N THR A 509 5.47 9.06 -35.39
CA THR A 509 4.07 9.46 -35.54
C THR A 509 3.23 8.41 -34.83
N ALA A 510 2.50 8.81 -33.82
CA ALA A 510 1.57 8.00 -33.01
C ALA A 510 0.13 8.30 -33.42
N GLU A 511 -0.62 7.25 -33.68
CA GLU A 511 -2.06 7.27 -33.97
C GLU A 511 -2.78 6.38 -32.95
N TYR A 512 -3.74 6.95 -32.21
CA TYR A 512 -4.52 6.27 -31.20
C TYR A 512 -5.99 6.18 -31.63
N PHE A 513 -6.61 5.05 -31.39
CA PHE A 513 -7.98 4.75 -31.81
C PHE A 513 -8.76 4.20 -30.61
N ASN A 514 -10.01 4.64 -30.47
CA ASN A 514 -10.96 3.95 -29.59
C ASN A 514 -11.43 2.65 -30.26
N GLY A 515 -11.42 1.56 -29.49
CA GLY A 515 -11.65 0.20 -29.97
C GLY A 515 -10.35 -0.54 -30.27
N ILE A 516 -10.40 -1.86 -30.29
CA ILE A 516 -9.25 -2.76 -30.46
C ILE A 516 -8.89 -3.05 -31.93
N GLU A 517 -9.59 -2.40 -32.87
CA GLU A 517 -9.34 -2.46 -34.30
C GLU A 517 -8.96 -1.09 -34.83
N PHE A 518 -8.03 -1.05 -35.78
CA PHE A 518 -7.62 0.20 -36.41
C PHE A 518 -8.73 0.75 -37.31
N GLY A 519 -9.31 1.87 -36.91
CA GLY A 519 -10.31 2.59 -37.69
C GLY A 519 -9.69 3.36 -38.87
N ALA A 520 -10.57 3.85 -39.74
CA ALA A 520 -10.15 4.65 -40.91
C ALA A 520 -9.47 5.99 -40.51
N LYS A 521 -9.81 6.53 -39.35
CA LYS A 521 -9.27 7.80 -38.82
C LYS A 521 -8.94 7.65 -37.35
N PRO A 522 -7.70 8.06 -36.92
CA PRO A 522 -7.35 8.03 -35.50
C PRO A 522 -8.14 9.10 -34.72
N THR A 523 -8.43 8.80 -33.46
CA THR A 523 -8.99 9.76 -32.50
C THR A 523 -7.95 10.81 -32.15
N ILE A 524 -6.71 10.39 -31.96
CA ILE A 524 -5.56 11.25 -31.65
C ILE A 524 -4.41 10.93 -32.61
N LYS A 525 -3.75 11.98 -33.08
CA LYS A 525 -2.51 11.89 -33.83
C LYS A 525 -1.48 12.89 -33.28
N ARG A 526 -0.31 12.39 -32.88
CA ARG A 526 0.78 13.20 -32.32
C ARG A 526 2.13 12.58 -32.63
N VAL A 527 3.21 13.19 -32.15
CA VAL A 527 4.55 12.58 -32.17
C VAL A 527 4.93 12.16 -30.76
N ASP A 528 5.21 10.89 -30.60
CA ASP A 528 5.76 10.34 -29.36
C ASP A 528 7.27 10.19 -29.53
N LYS A 529 8.05 10.73 -28.59
CA LYS A 529 9.52 10.73 -28.68
C LYS A 529 10.12 9.34 -28.56
N THR A 530 9.50 8.50 -27.72
CA THR A 530 9.87 7.09 -27.47
C THR A 530 8.59 6.27 -27.32
N ILE A 531 8.67 4.96 -27.51
CA ILE A 531 7.63 4.03 -27.05
C ILE A 531 8.10 3.49 -25.72
N ASN A 532 7.52 4.02 -24.64
CA ASN A 532 7.76 3.62 -23.26
C ASN A 532 6.54 4.06 -22.44
N PHE A 533 5.51 3.23 -22.49
CA PHE A 533 4.21 3.56 -21.94
C PHE A 533 3.71 2.48 -20.98
N HIS A 534 2.97 2.94 -20.00
CA HIS A 534 2.26 2.11 -19.04
C HIS A 534 0.94 2.80 -18.68
N TRP A 535 -0.19 2.17 -19.00
CA TRP A 535 -1.52 2.78 -18.89
C TRP A 535 -2.52 1.97 -18.05
N THR A 536 -2.06 1.22 -17.06
CA THR A 536 -2.87 0.29 -16.26
C THR A 536 -4.20 0.87 -15.79
N ILE A 537 -4.22 2.12 -15.31
CA ILE A 537 -5.43 2.84 -14.89
C ILE A 537 -5.49 4.25 -15.49
N SER A 538 -4.74 4.49 -16.54
CA SER A 538 -4.66 5.75 -17.25
C SER A 538 -4.87 5.54 -18.75
N THR A 539 -5.00 6.61 -19.50
CA THR A 539 -5.19 6.58 -20.94
C THR A 539 -4.06 7.32 -21.65
N PRO A 540 -3.76 6.99 -22.92
CA PRO A 540 -2.81 7.77 -23.72
C PRO A 540 -3.18 9.24 -23.87
N ASP A 541 -4.46 9.57 -23.82
CA ASP A 541 -5.04 10.90 -23.96
C ASP A 541 -6.46 10.91 -23.38
N PRO A 542 -6.96 12.03 -22.82
CA PRO A 542 -8.34 12.12 -22.29
C PRO A 542 -9.47 11.79 -23.28
N LEU A 543 -9.19 11.78 -24.58
CA LEU A 543 -10.15 11.42 -25.63
C LEU A 543 -10.11 9.92 -25.98
N ILE A 544 -9.16 9.18 -25.44
CA ILE A 544 -9.04 7.72 -25.59
C ILE A 544 -9.68 7.04 -24.40
N THR A 545 -10.46 5.99 -24.66
CA THR A 545 -11.05 5.15 -23.61
C THR A 545 -9.95 4.52 -22.74
N PRO A 546 -10.16 4.35 -21.43
CA PRO A 546 -9.19 3.70 -20.54
C PRO A 546 -8.85 2.26 -20.97
N GLU A 547 -9.82 1.58 -21.58
CA GLU A 547 -9.74 0.23 -22.08
C GLU A 547 -10.26 0.18 -23.51
N PHE A 548 -10.06 -0.92 -24.20
CA PHE A 548 -10.52 -1.12 -25.58
C PHE A 548 -10.00 -0.05 -26.54
N PHE A 549 -8.68 0.14 -26.59
CA PHE A 549 -8.04 1.04 -27.53
C PHE A 549 -6.90 0.35 -28.29
N CYS A 550 -6.47 0.95 -29.39
CA CYS A 550 -5.25 0.53 -30.06
C CYS A 550 -4.40 1.73 -30.49
N ALA A 551 -3.12 1.48 -30.67
CA ALA A 551 -2.14 2.49 -31.06
C ALA A 551 -1.23 1.98 -32.17
N ARG A 552 -0.84 2.90 -33.06
CA ARG A 552 0.13 2.64 -34.13
C ARG A 552 1.19 3.73 -34.14
N TRP A 553 2.46 3.32 -34.06
CA TRP A 553 3.59 4.22 -34.25
C TRP A 553 4.27 3.95 -35.59
N THR A 554 4.55 4.99 -36.34
CA THR A 554 5.21 4.90 -37.65
C THR A 554 6.31 5.94 -37.80
N GLY A 555 7.36 5.59 -38.50
CA GLY A 555 8.51 6.47 -38.75
C GLY A 555 9.72 5.69 -39.22
N ASN A 556 10.89 6.14 -38.81
CA ASN A 556 12.16 5.49 -39.13
C ASN A 556 12.97 5.24 -37.86
N ILE A 557 13.75 4.17 -37.87
CA ILE A 557 14.77 3.85 -36.88
C ILE A 557 16.14 3.76 -37.56
N LYS A 558 17.19 4.20 -36.84
CA LYS A 558 18.60 4.05 -37.27
C LYS A 558 19.46 3.55 -36.13
N ALA A 559 20.48 2.78 -36.39
CA ALA A 559 21.46 2.36 -35.38
C ALA A 559 22.74 3.22 -35.43
N PRO A 560 23.43 3.37 -34.26
CA PRO A 560 24.69 4.14 -34.21
C PRO A 560 25.84 3.46 -34.93
N GLN A 561 25.85 2.14 -34.98
CA GLN A 561 26.91 1.32 -35.58
C GLN A 561 26.32 0.21 -36.43
N THR A 562 27.07 -0.25 -37.41
CA THR A 562 26.72 -1.42 -38.21
C THR A 562 26.91 -2.68 -37.38
N GLY A 563 25.89 -3.55 -37.34
CA GLY A 563 25.94 -4.81 -36.61
C GLY A 563 24.59 -5.50 -36.50
N THR A 564 24.60 -6.70 -35.95
CA THR A 564 23.42 -7.44 -35.60
C THR A 564 23.05 -7.06 -34.17
N TYR A 565 21.83 -6.50 -33.96
CA TYR A 565 21.32 -6.15 -32.65
C TYR A 565 20.03 -6.89 -32.38
N LYS A 566 19.79 -7.17 -31.11
CA LYS A 566 18.47 -7.61 -30.64
C LYS A 566 17.59 -6.38 -30.49
N ILE A 567 16.46 -6.39 -31.17
CA ILE A 567 15.42 -5.34 -31.07
C ILE A 567 14.09 -6.00 -30.80
N GLY A 568 13.22 -5.35 -30.05
CA GLY A 568 11.92 -5.93 -29.74
C GLY A 568 11.00 -5.05 -28.96
N ILE A 569 10.01 -5.73 -28.40
CA ILE A 569 8.97 -5.14 -27.55
C ILE A 569 8.98 -5.82 -26.19
N GLU A 570 8.91 -5.02 -25.14
CA GLU A 570 8.57 -5.45 -23.80
C GLU A 570 7.20 -4.88 -23.45
N GLY A 571 6.25 -5.73 -23.14
CA GLY A 571 4.88 -5.32 -22.84
C GLY A 571 3.95 -6.49 -22.59
N ASN A 572 2.72 -6.15 -22.30
CA ASN A 572 1.58 -7.07 -22.23
C ASN A 572 0.61 -6.77 -23.37
N ASP A 573 -0.43 -7.58 -23.49
CA ASP A 573 -1.45 -7.50 -24.55
C ASP A 573 -0.94 -7.71 -25.98
N GLY A 574 -1.67 -7.24 -26.98
CA GLY A 574 -1.31 -7.53 -28.36
C GLY A 574 -0.35 -6.52 -28.95
N TYR A 575 0.77 -6.97 -29.50
CA TYR A 575 1.68 -6.09 -30.23
C TYR A 575 2.34 -6.73 -31.46
N LYS A 576 2.70 -5.89 -32.41
CA LYS A 576 3.48 -6.25 -33.61
C LYS A 576 4.59 -5.26 -33.86
N LEU A 577 5.75 -5.76 -34.28
CA LEU A 577 6.88 -4.94 -34.73
C LEU A 577 7.20 -5.24 -36.17
N PHE A 578 7.24 -4.20 -37.00
CA PHE A 578 7.69 -4.26 -38.38
C PHE A 578 8.91 -3.36 -38.56
N ILE A 579 9.94 -3.86 -39.21
CA ILE A 579 11.11 -3.08 -39.67
C ILE A 579 11.30 -3.33 -41.14
N ASN A 580 11.47 -2.28 -41.94
CA ASN A 580 11.57 -2.33 -43.38
C ASN A 580 10.38 -3.09 -44.05
N ASN A 581 9.16 -2.87 -43.51
CA ASN A 581 7.91 -3.56 -43.85
C ASN A 581 7.88 -5.09 -43.61
N GLN A 582 8.93 -5.63 -43.04
CA GLN A 582 8.99 -7.02 -42.63
C GLN A 582 8.42 -7.16 -41.21
N LEU A 583 7.52 -8.11 -40.98
CA LEU A 583 7.00 -8.45 -39.64
C LEU A 583 8.11 -9.16 -38.87
N ILE A 584 8.63 -8.52 -37.84
CA ILE A 584 9.74 -9.02 -37.00
C ILE A 584 9.20 -9.73 -35.76
N ILE A 585 8.16 -9.15 -35.13
CA ILE A 585 7.49 -9.73 -33.99
C ILE A 585 5.98 -9.72 -34.23
N ASN A 586 5.34 -10.86 -34.04
CA ASN A 586 3.90 -11.01 -34.12
C ASN A 586 3.39 -11.66 -32.84
N ASN A 587 2.84 -10.85 -31.95
CA ASN A 587 2.30 -11.24 -30.67
C ASN A 587 0.99 -10.48 -30.44
N TRP A 588 -0.05 -10.84 -31.23
CA TRP A 588 -1.26 -10.04 -31.36
C TRP A 588 -2.35 -10.41 -30.36
N ASP A 589 -2.24 -11.56 -29.71
CA ASP A 589 -3.23 -11.98 -28.73
C ASP A 589 -2.93 -11.38 -27.36
N LYS A 590 -3.98 -11.22 -26.53
CA LYS A 590 -3.82 -10.77 -25.15
C LYS A 590 -2.92 -11.72 -24.37
N GLN A 591 -1.95 -11.17 -23.64
CA GLN A 591 -0.97 -11.95 -22.91
C GLN A 591 -0.43 -11.19 -21.69
N SER A 592 0.17 -11.92 -20.78
CA SER A 592 0.90 -11.36 -19.65
C SER A 592 2.18 -10.61 -20.11
N PHE A 593 2.65 -9.73 -19.23
CA PHE A 593 3.88 -8.97 -19.48
C PHE A 593 5.10 -9.87 -19.74
N HIS A 594 5.77 -9.65 -20.86
CA HIS A 594 7.03 -10.31 -21.20
C HIS A 594 7.82 -9.56 -22.26
N THR A 595 9.04 -10.04 -22.52
CA THR A 595 10.00 -9.45 -23.48
C THR A 595 10.13 -10.34 -24.69
N ASN A 596 9.87 -9.81 -25.88
CA ASN A 596 10.14 -10.45 -27.17
C ASN A 596 11.23 -9.69 -27.92
N LEU A 597 12.33 -10.37 -28.23
CA LEU A 597 13.48 -9.84 -28.98
C LEU A 597 13.73 -10.67 -30.22
N ALA A 598 14.12 -10.01 -31.29
CA ALA A 598 14.58 -10.63 -32.53
C ALA A 598 15.87 -9.99 -33.01
N ASP A 599 16.69 -10.76 -33.69
CA ASP A 599 17.93 -10.25 -34.31
C ASP A 599 17.60 -9.47 -35.58
N PHE A 600 18.19 -8.27 -35.72
CA PHE A 600 18.09 -7.46 -36.91
C PHE A 600 19.44 -6.83 -37.29
N ASN A 601 19.78 -6.87 -38.58
CA ASN A 601 21.03 -6.35 -39.11
C ASN A 601 20.88 -4.87 -39.50
N PHE A 602 21.50 -3.99 -38.75
CA PHE A 602 21.54 -2.57 -39.02
C PHE A 602 22.83 -2.16 -39.72
N THR A 603 22.71 -1.25 -40.67
CA THR A 603 23.85 -0.49 -41.22
C THR A 603 23.82 0.91 -40.59
N ALA A 604 24.96 1.37 -40.06
CA ALA A 604 25.09 2.66 -39.39
C ALA A 604 24.56 3.80 -40.25
N GLY A 605 23.78 4.68 -39.65
CA GLY A 605 23.21 5.87 -40.30
C GLY A 605 22.08 5.61 -41.31
N THR A 606 21.79 4.35 -41.68
CA THR A 606 20.66 3.99 -42.54
C THR A 606 19.36 4.12 -41.79
N ASN A 607 18.38 4.80 -42.39
CA ASN A 607 17.00 4.88 -41.87
C ASN A 607 16.21 3.66 -42.35
N TYR A 608 15.68 2.92 -41.40
CA TYR A 608 14.80 1.79 -41.67
C TYR A 608 13.35 2.17 -41.30
N PRO A 609 12.38 2.07 -42.22
CA PRO A 609 10.96 2.23 -41.87
C PRO A 609 10.59 1.31 -40.72
N ILE A 610 10.04 1.88 -39.65
CA ILE A 610 9.54 1.13 -38.48
C ILE A 610 8.04 1.37 -38.28
N ARG A 611 7.32 0.31 -37.95
CA ARG A 611 5.93 0.37 -37.47
C ARG A 611 5.77 -0.54 -36.26
N VAL A 612 5.21 0.03 -35.19
CA VAL A 612 4.77 -0.70 -34.01
C VAL A 612 3.26 -0.59 -33.92
N GLU A 613 2.60 -1.70 -33.71
CA GLU A 613 1.16 -1.77 -33.49
C GLU A 613 0.90 -2.38 -32.12
N PHE A 614 -0.09 -1.84 -31.40
CA PHE A 614 -0.48 -2.24 -30.07
C PHE A 614 -1.99 -2.25 -29.93
N LYS A 615 -2.55 -3.21 -29.22
CA LYS A 615 -3.96 -3.21 -28.84
C LYS A 615 -4.08 -3.53 -27.34
N GLU A 616 -4.95 -2.78 -26.70
CA GLU A 616 -5.32 -2.91 -25.31
C GLU A 616 -6.80 -3.33 -25.23
N PRO A 617 -7.10 -4.61 -25.04
CA PRO A 617 -8.47 -5.06 -24.85
C PRO A 617 -9.01 -4.75 -23.44
N ASN A 618 -8.23 -4.94 -22.40
CA ASN A 618 -8.56 -4.60 -21.03
C ASN A 618 -7.39 -4.90 -20.08
N GLY A 619 -7.31 -4.16 -18.98
CA GLY A 619 -6.39 -4.42 -17.88
C GLY A 619 -5.10 -3.61 -17.94
N ASN A 620 -3.97 -4.25 -17.67
CA ASN A 620 -2.67 -3.58 -17.67
C ASN A 620 -2.17 -3.38 -19.09
N ALA A 621 -1.95 -2.14 -19.49
CA ALA A 621 -1.38 -1.77 -20.80
C ALA A 621 0.06 -1.28 -20.64
N THR A 622 1.02 -2.08 -21.05
CA THR A 622 2.44 -1.70 -21.08
C THR A 622 3.03 -2.01 -22.44
N ILE A 623 3.74 -1.04 -23.03
CA ILE A 623 4.50 -1.25 -24.23
C ILE A 623 5.79 -0.43 -24.24
N LYS A 624 6.92 -1.09 -24.53
CA LYS A 624 8.25 -0.48 -24.66
C LYS A 624 8.92 -1.01 -25.91
N LEU A 625 9.46 -0.11 -26.73
CA LEU A 625 10.36 -0.46 -27.82
C LEU A 625 11.78 -0.51 -27.29
N ILE A 626 12.41 -1.67 -27.37
CA ILE A 626 13.68 -1.98 -26.74
C ILE A 626 14.71 -2.55 -27.70
N TRP A 627 16.00 -2.37 -27.40
CA TRP A 627 17.12 -2.97 -28.11
C TRP A 627 18.35 -3.15 -27.21
N ASN A 628 19.34 -3.94 -27.66
CA ASN A 628 20.58 -4.18 -26.92
C ASN A 628 21.76 -3.26 -27.32
N VAL A 629 21.51 -2.15 -28.02
CA VAL A 629 22.57 -1.18 -28.35
C VAL A 629 23.10 -0.55 -27.08
N ASP A 630 24.42 -0.40 -26.98
CA ASP A 630 25.16 0.13 -25.84
C ASP A 630 24.97 -0.67 -24.54
N ILE A 631 24.57 -1.95 -24.61
CA ILE A 631 24.56 -2.87 -23.47
C ILE A 631 25.92 -3.59 -23.40
N ALA A 632 26.72 -3.22 -22.42
CA ALA A 632 27.88 -4.02 -22.03
C ALA A 632 27.39 -5.15 -21.10
N ASN A 633 27.72 -6.39 -21.43
CA ASN A 633 27.48 -7.52 -20.51
C ASN A 633 28.57 -7.51 -19.43
N THR A 634 28.35 -6.72 -18.38
CA THR A 634 29.32 -6.53 -17.28
C THR A 634 29.02 -7.38 -16.06
N VAL A 635 28.03 -8.27 -16.11
CA VAL A 635 27.59 -9.07 -14.94
C VAL A 635 28.73 -9.93 -14.41
N GLU A 636 29.38 -10.70 -15.28
CA GLU A 636 30.49 -11.56 -14.90
C GLU A 636 31.70 -10.74 -14.38
N GLU A 637 32.01 -9.61 -15.02
CA GLU A 637 33.07 -8.70 -14.56
C GLU A 637 32.77 -8.16 -13.15
N LYS A 638 31.54 -7.72 -12.91
CA LYS A 638 31.10 -7.21 -11.58
C LYS A 638 31.13 -8.31 -10.51
N ILE A 639 30.75 -9.53 -10.85
CA ILE A 639 30.88 -10.67 -9.94
C ILE A 639 32.36 -10.94 -9.65
N ASN A 640 33.23 -10.90 -10.63
CA ASN A 640 34.67 -11.12 -10.44
C ASN A 640 35.31 -10.01 -9.58
N GLU A 641 34.92 -8.74 -9.74
CA GLU A 641 35.32 -7.63 -8.86
C GLU A 641 34.90 -7.89 -7.41
N ALA A 642 33.67 -8.32 -7.20
CA ALA A 642 33.15 -8.65 -5.89
C ALA A 642 33.87 -9.82 -5.24
N VAL A 643 34.15 -10.88 -6.00
CA VAL A 643 34.98 -12.03 -5.58
C VAL A 643 36.40 -11.59 -5.20
N ALA A 644 36.99 -10.67 -5.97
CA ALA A 644 38.32 -10.11 -5.67
C ALA A 644 38.32 -9.28 -4.37
N ALA A 645 37.24 -8.50 -4.12
CA ALA A 645 37.06 -7.77 -2.89
C ALA A 645 36.89 -8.69 -1.68
N ALA A 646 36.11 -9.77 -1.82
CA ALA A 646 35.93 -10.78 -0.78
C ALA A 646 37.24 -11.48 -0.39
N LYS A 647 38.04 -11.91 -1.38
CA LYS A 647 39.35 -12.53 -1.16
C LYS A 647 40.34 -11.62 -0.40
N LYS A 648 40.21 -10.33 -0.48
CA LYS A 648 41.07 -9.35 0.22
C LYS A 648 40.57 -8.99 1.62
N SER A 649 39.45 -9.56 2.03
CA SER A 649 38.76 -9.18 3.25
C SER A 649 38.69 -10.32 4.26
N LYS A 650 38.53 -9.99 5.54
CA LYS A 650 38.32 -10.95 6.64
C LYS A 650 36.89 -11.41 6.74
N VAL A 651 35.96 -10.60 6.30
CA VAL A 651 34.51 -10.88 6.24
C VAL A 651 33.96 -10.30 4.95
N ALA A 652 33.05 -11.01 4.30
CA ALA A 652 32.27 -10.53 3.17
C ALA A 652 30.82 -10.33 3.57
N ILE A 653 30.26 -9.15 3.31
CA ILE A 653 28.85 -8.83 3.44
C ILE A 653 28.29 -8.67 2.04
N VAL A 654 27.42 -9.61 1.65
CA VAL A 654 26.76 -9.65 0.35
C VAL A 654 25.36 -9.12 0.51
N VAL A 655 25.07 -7.96 -0.08
CA VAL A 655 23.76 -7.32 -0.03
C VAL A 655 23.00 -7.63 -1.32
N VAL A 656 21.86 -8.28 -1.17
CA VAL A 656 20.99 -8.74 -2.27
C VAL A 656 19.55 -8.28 -2.02
N GLY A 657 18.69 -8.34 -3.02
CA GLY A 657 17.33 -7.89 -2.80
C GLY A 657 16.33 -8.31 -3.85
N LEU A 658 15.08 -7.98 -3.55
CA LEU A 658 13.90 -8.28 -4.33
C LEU A 658 13.38 -7.03 -5.06
N GLU A 659 12.61 -7.25 -6.11
CA GLU A 659 11.72 -6.26 -6.71
C GLU A 659 10.29 -6.76 -6.62
N GLU A 660 9.45 -6.01 -5.96
CA GLU A 660 8.09 -6.34 -5.60
C GLU A 660 7.20 -5.10 -5.76
N GLY A 661 5.96 -5.20 -5.40
CA GLY A 661 4.97 -4.13 -5.44
C GLY A 661 3.71 -4.54 -6.18
N GLU A 662 2.82 -3.60 -6.32
CA GLU A 662 1.56 -3.77 -7.01
C GLU A 662 1.77 -4.28 -8.45
N PHE A 663 1.05 -5.35 -8.82
CA PHE A 663 1.15 -6.07 -10.10
C PHE A 663 2.53 -6.71 -10.38
N ARG A 664 3.35 -6.94 -9.35
CA ARG A 664 4.68 -7.58 -9.47
C ARG A 664 4.75 -8.90 -8.72
N ASP A 665 3.75 -9.75 -8.95
CA ASP A 665 3.69 -11.08 -8.35
C ASP A 665 4.83 -11.97 -8.86
N ARG A 666 5.36 -12.81 -7.97
CA ARG A 666 6.55 -13.62 -8.25
C ARG A 666 6.19 -15.10 -8.38
N ALA A 667 6.29 -15.68 -9.57
CA ALA A 667 6.13 -17.13 -9.75
C ALA A 667 7.24 -17.91 -9.07
N SER A 668 8.47 -17.39 -9.07
CA SER A 668 9.62 -17.92 -8.33
C SER A 668 9.99 -17.01 -7.17
N LEU A 669 10.31 -17.62 -6.03
CA LEU A 669 10.81 -16.94 -4.82
C LEU A 669 12.34 -16.90 -4.74
N GLN A 670 13.05 -17.34 -5.77
CA GLN A 670 14.51 -17.15 -5.87
C GLN A 670 14.86 -15.66 -5.96
N LEU A 671 16.06 -15.32 -5.58
CA LEU A 671 16.61 -13.99 -5.80
C LEU A 671 16.67 -13.68 -7.31
N PRO A 672 16.20 -12.54 -7.77
CA PRO A 672 16.17 -12.22 -9.20
C PRO A 672 17.57 -12.04 -9.79
N GLY A 673 17.71 -12.26 -11.09
CA GLY A 673 18.96 -12.13 -11.83
C GLY A 673 20.02 -13.13 -11.41
N GLU A 674 21.27 -12.69 -11.35
CA GLU A 674 22.42 -13.56 -11.01
C GLU A 674 22.83 -13.48 -9.52
N GLN A 675 21.94 -13.02 -8.66
CA GLN A 675 22.28 -12.78 -7.24
C GLN A 675 22.63 -14.10 -6.51
N GLU A 676 21.97 -15.22 -6.79
CA GLU A 676 22.30 -16.49 -6.16
C GLU A 676 23.68 -17.02 -6.60
N GLN A 677 24.00 -16.93 -7.89
CA GLN A 677 25.34 -17.28 -8.41
C GLN A 677 26.40 -16.36 -7.77
N PHE A 678 26.10 -15.09 -7.61
CA PHE A 678 26.97 -14.12 -6.96
C PHE A 678 27.26 -14.52 -5.50
N ILE A 679 26.24 -14.84 -4.70
CA ILE A 679 26.40 -15.35 -3.33
C ILE A 679 27.32 -16.59 -3.34
N GLN A 680 27.07 -17.56 -4.22
CA GLN A 680 27.81 -18.80 -4.30
C GLN A 680 29.30 -18.57 -4.66
N LYS A 681 29.59 -17.69 -5.63
CA LYS A 681 30.96 -17.35 -6.05
C LYS A 681 31.74 -16.62 -4.94
N VAL A 682 31.05 -15.73 -4.19
CA VAL A 682 31.66 -15.04 -3.04
C VAL A 682 31.95 -16.06 -1.92
N ALA A 683 30.97 -16.88 -1.56
CA ALA A 683 31.14 -17.90 -0.53
C ALA A 683 32.25 -18.91 -0.87
N ALA A 684 32.40 -19.28 -2.15
CA ALA A 684 33.47 -20.17 -2.64
C ALA A 684 34.87 -19.59 -2.48
N THR A 685 35.06 -18.31 -2.14
CA THR A 685 36.38 -17.75 -1.79
C THR A 685 36.92 -18.27 -0.46
N GLY A 686 36.07 -18.86 0.38
CA GLY A 686 36.38 -19.25 1.76
C GLY A 686 36.33 -18.11 2.76
N THR A 687 36.07 -16.88 2.31
CA THR A 687 35.86 -15.73 3.22
C THR A 687 34.52 -15.87 3.95
N PRO A 688 34.51 -15.80 5.31
CA PRO A 688 33.27 -15.86 6.07
C PRO A 688 32.23 -14.86 5.52
N THR A 689 31.06 -15.35 5.13
CA THR A 689 30.09 -14.57 4.35
C THR A 689 28.81 -14.36 5.13
N VAL A 690 28.39 -13.10 5.21
CA VAL A 690 27.08 -12.64 5.69
C VAL A 690 26.25 -12.23 4.46
N VAL A 691 25.03 -12.73 4.34
CA VAL A 691 24.07 -12.28 3.34
C VAL A 691 23.06 -11.34 4.03
N VAL A 692 22.86 -10.15 3.45
CA VAL A 692 21.85 -9.19 3.87
C VAL A 692 20.79 -9.12 2.77
N ILE A 693 19.54 -9.42 3.10
CA ILE A 693 18.42 -9.45 2.17
C ILE A 693 17.62 -8.15 2.33
N VAL A 694 17.36 -7.46 1.21
CA VAL A 694 16.53 -6.26 1.11
C VAL A 694 15.30 -6.60 0.28
N GLY A 695 14.14 -6.73 0.92
CA GLY A 695 12.89 -7.09 0.23
C GLY A 695 11.73 -7.24 1.20
N GLY A 696 10.51 -7.29 0.71
CA GLY A 696 9.29 -7.30 1.53
C GLY A 696 8.56 -8.65 1.56
N SER A 697 9.19 -9.74 1.09
CA SER A 697 8.58 -11.06 1.03
C SER A 697 9.62 -12.18 1.19
N ALA A 698 9.13 -13.42 1.21
CA ALA A 698 9.99 -14.59 1.40
C ALA A 698 10.91 -14.86 0.20
N VAL A 699 12.06 -15.48 0.48
CA VAL A 699 13.07 -15.95 -0.48
C VAL A 699 13.34 -17.43 -0.25
N THR A 700 13.35 -18.23 -1.33
CA THR A 700 13.90 -19.59 -1.29
C THR A 700 15.42 -19.54 -1.31
N MET A 701 16.09 -20.41 -0.51
CA MET A 701 17.54 -20.31 -0.28
C MET A 701 18.28 -21.64 -0.49
N GLY A 702 17.60 -22.67 -1.03
CA GLY A 702 18.14 -24.04 -1.13
C GLY A 702 19.48 -24.14 -1.83
N ASN A 703 19.79 -23.23 -2.77
CA ASN A 703 21.04 -23.27 -3.56
C ASN A 703 22.27 -22.70 -2.83
N TRP A 704 22.06 -21.90 -1.75
CA TRP A 704 23.16 -21.14 -1.16
C TRP A 704 23.17 -21.02 0.37
N ILE A 705 22.09 -21.36 1.08
CA ILE A 705 21.98 -21.20 2.54
C ILE A 705 23.09 -21.94 3.31
N ASP A 706 23.50 -23.13 2.85
CA ASP A 706 24.52 -23.92 3.51
C ASP A 706 25.94 -23.40 3.25
N LYS A 707 26.14 -22.58 2.25
CA LYS A 707 27.42 -22.03 1.83
C LYS A 707 27.83 -20.77 2.57
N VAL A 708 26.89 -20.15 3.31
CA VAL A 708 27.09 -18.86 3.99
C VAL A 708 26.99 -19.01 5.51
N SER A 709 27.68 -18.13 6.24
CA SER A 709 27.73 -18.20 7.70
C SER A 709 26.54 -17.55 8.37
N SER A 710 26.10 -16.41 7.88
CA SER A 710 25.00 -15.65 8.49
C SER A 710 24.08 -15.05 7.44
N ILE A 711 22.81 -14.92 7.79
CA ILE A 711 21.74 -14.33 6.96
C ILE A 711 20.94 -13.37 7.82
N VAL A 712 20.77 -12.15 7.33
CA VAL A 712 20.01 -11.09 7.97
C VAL A 712 18.98 -10.59 6.97
N ASP A 713 17.71 -10.63 7.32
CA ASP A 713 16.64 -10.02 6.57
C ASP A 713 16.33 -8.65 7.17
N ILE A 714 16.43 -7.61 6.37
CA ILE A 714 16.25 -6.23 6.82
C ILE A 714 14.96 -5.61 6.27
N TRP A 715 14.18 -6.37 5.50
CA TRP A 715 13.01 -5.86 4.78
C TRP A 715 13.36 -4.62 3.94
N TYR A 716 12.49 -3.62 3.92
CA TYR A 716 12.80 -2.24 3.53
C TYR A 716 12.85 -1.41 4.80
N PRO A 717 14.03 -1.09 5.34
CA PRO A 717 14.18 -0.63 6.71
C PRO A 717 13.96 0.87 6.91
N GLY A 718 13.41 1.59 5.91
CA GLY A 718 13.17 3.02 5.97
C GLY A 718 14.43 3.87 5.82
N GLU A 719 14.27 5.20 6.07
CA GLU A 719 15.35 6.16 5.79
C GLU A 719 16.56 6.04 6.73
N GLU A 720 16.39 5.48 7.93
CA GLU A 720 17.47 5.23 8.92
C GLU A 720 18.04 3.80 8.86
N GLY A 721 17.65 3.03 7.86
CA GLY A 721 18.00 1.61 7.70
C GLY A 721 19.50 1.32 7.73
N GLY A 722 20.33 2.16 7.09
CA GLY A 722 21.78 1.95 7.06
C GLY A 722 22.41 2.01 8.45
N HIS A 723 21.98 2.95 9.30
CA HIS A 723 22.43 3.02 10.69
C HIS A 723 22.01 1.78 11.49
N ALA A 724 20.74 1.35 11.34
CA ALA A 724 20.22 0.18 12.04
C ALA A 724 20.94 -1.10 11.63
N VAL A 725 21.17 -1.32 10.32
CA VAL A 725 21.93 -2.47 9.82
C VAL A 725 23.35 -2.49 10.36
N ALA A 726 24.05 -1.37 10.36
CA ALA A 726 25.41 -1.27 10.92
C ALA A 726 25.43 -1.57 12.42
N ALA A 727 24.44 -1.10 13.19
CA ALA A 727 24.30 -1.38 14.61
C ALA A 727 24.07 -2.86 14.89
N VAL A 728 23.22 -3.53 14.12
CA VAL A 728 22.96 -4.97 14.21
C VAL A 728 24.23 -5.75 13.84
N LEU A 729 24.82 -5.48 12.68
CA LEU A 729 26.01 -6.23 12.23
C LEU A 729 27.22 -6.07 13.17
N SER A 730 27.36 -4.93 13.85
CA SER A 730 28.44 -4.70 14.83
C SER A 730 28.11 -5.19 16.25
N GLY A 731 26.87 -5.55 16.52
CA GLY A 731 26.40 -5.96 17.85
C GLY A 731 26.19 -4.81 18.82
N GLU A 732 26.09 -3.58 18.33
CA GLU A 732 25.61 -2.44 19.12
C GLU A 732 24.13 -2.61 19.47
N TYR A 733 23.36 -3.17 18.55
CA TYR A 733 22.02 -3.62 18.79
C TYR A 733 21.93 -5.15 18.60
N ASN A 734 21.26 -5.82 19.52
CA ASN A 734 21.03 -7.25 19.46
C ASN A 734 19.66 -7.51 18.79
N PRO A 735 19.61 -8.16 17.60
CA PRO A 735 18.35 -8.37 16.89
C PRO A 735 17.36 -9.20 17.72
N GLY A 736 16.09 -8.80 17.68
CA GLY A 736 15.00 -9.47 18.38
C GLY A 736 13.72 -9.52 17.55
N ALA A 737 13.77 -9.12 16.28
CA ALA A 737 12.64 -9.19 15.36
C ALA A 737 12.27 -10.63 15.01
N LYS A 738 11.01 -10.83 14.59
CA LYS A 738 10.44 -12.13 14.24
C LYS A 738 9.76 -12.07 12.87
N LEU A 739 9.81 -13.17 12.11
CA LEU A 739 9.17 -13.24 10.80
C LEU A 739 7.63 -13.17 10.92
N PRO A 740 6.97 -12.22 10.26
CA PRO A 740 5.50 -12.16 10.21
C PRO A 740 4.91 -13.04 9.09
N ILE A 741 5.76 -13.71 8.32
CA ILE A 741 5.40 -14.66 7.25
C ILE A 741 6.28 -15.90 7.33
N THR A 742 5.74 -17.02 6.87
CA THR A 742 6.47 -18.29 6.73
C THR A 742 7.34 -18.27 5.47
N PHE A 743 8.60 -18.66 5.58
CA PHE A 743 9.52 -18.83 4.44
C PHE A 743 9.48 -20.29 3.96
N PRO A 744 9.06 -20.57 2.72
CA PRO A 744 9.06 -21.93 2.18
C PRO A 744 10.46 -22.36 1.76
N VAL A 745 10.66 -23.68 1.71
CA VAL A 745 11.84 -24.30 1.07
C VAL A 745 11.76 -24.18 -0.45
N SER A 746 10.54 -24.26 -0.97
CA SER A 746 10.23 -24.21 -2.41
C SER A 746 8.82 -23.65 -2.62
N GLU A 747 8.61 -23.02 -3.75
CA GLU A 747 7.31 -22.53 -4.21
C GLU A 747 6.26 -23.65 -4.31
N ALA A 748 6.68 -24.90 -4.47
CA ALA A 748 5.80 -26.05 -4.51
C ALA A 748 5.04 -26.30 -3.20
N GLN A 749 5.49 -25.72 -2.08
CA GLN A 749 4.79 -25.81 -0.79
C GLN A 749 3.62 -24.83 -0.66
N LEU A 750 3.54 -23.82 -1.55
CA LEU A 750 2.56 -22.72 -1.40
C LEU A 750 1.14 -23.14 -1.84
N PRO A 751 0.10 -22.65 -1.12
CA PRO A 751 0.17 -21.78 0.04
C PRO A 751 0.69 -22.50 1.29
N LEU A 752 1.58 -21.84 2.05
CA LEU A 752 2.18 -22.38 3.26
C LEU A 752 2.06 -21.37 4.40
N VAL A 753 1.15 -21.65 5.33
CA VAL A 753 0.91 -20.81 6.51
C VAL A 753 1.01 -21.66 7.78
N TYR A 754 1.45 -21.06 8.89
CA TYR A 754 1.69 -21.80 10.13
C TYR A 754 0.40 -22.31 10.81
N ASN A 755 -0.73 -21.62 10.55
CA ASN A 755 -2.05 -21.88 11.14
C ASN A 755 -2.96 -22.71 10.24
N HIS A 756 -2.38 -23.59 9.43
CA HIS A 756 -3.15 -24.49 8.57
C HIS A 756 -4.03 -25.46 9.37
N LYS A 757 -5.05 -26.03 8.73
CA LYS A 757 -5.88 -27.07 9.34
C LYS A 757 -5.14 -28.42 9.38
N PRO A 758 -5.43 -29.29 10.37
CA PRO A 758 -4.75 -30.57 10.47
C PRO A 758 -5.03 -31.45 9.23
N THR A 759 -4.03 -32.22 8.82
CA THR A 759 -4.13 -33.21 7.77
C THR A 759 -4.05 -34.61 8.35
N GLY A 760 -4.74 -35.58 7.74
CA GLY A 760 -4.70 -36.97 8.17
C GLY A 760 -3.49 -37.77 7.66
N ARG A 761 -2.59 -37.15 6.88
CA ARG A 761 -1.49 -37.82 6.18
C ARG A 761 -0.11 -37.22 6.45
N GLY A 762 -0.01 -36.22 7.32
CA GLY A 762 1.17 -35.38 7.46
C GLY A 762 1.24 -34.31 6.36
N ASP A 763 2.22 -33.42 6.49
CA ASP A 763 2.36 -32.25 5.62
C ASP A 763 3.36 -32.48 4.47
N ASP A 764 4.14 -33.59 4.52
CA ASP A 764 5.19 -33.88 3.54
C ASP A 764 4.63 -34.34 2.18
N TYR A 765 5.28 -33.90 1.11
CA TYR A 765 5.17 -34.52 -0.20
C TYR A 765 6.04 -35.75 -0.27
N GLU A 766 5.90 -36.61 -1.29
CA GLU A 766 6.79 -37.77 -1.49
C GLU A 766 8.26 -37.36 -1.61
N ASN A 767 8.52 -36.23 -2.24
CA ASN A 767 9.88 -35.78 -2.61
C ASN A 767 10.22 -34.38 -2.05
N LEU A 768 9.40 -33.81 -1.19
CA LEU A 768 9.62 -32.52 -0.57
C LEU A 768 9.04 -32.52 0.84
N THR A 769 9.78 -31.93 1.78
CA THR A 769 9.27 -31.74 3.14
C THR A 769 8.10 -30.76 3.17
N GLY A 770 7.14 -30.97 4.07
CA GLY A 770 6.11 -29.98 4.41
C GLY A 770 6.59 -28.93 5.41
N LEU A 771 7.82 -29.08 5.96
CA LEU A 771 8.37 -28.12 6.90
C LEU A 771 8.83 -26.84 6.18
N PRO A 772 8.57 -25.66 6.75
CA PRO A 772 9.10 -24.41 6.20
C PRO A 772 10.63 -24.33 6.36
N LEU A 773 11.26 -23.49 5.54
CA LEU A 773 12.64 -23.08 5.72
C LEU A 773 12.82 -22.31 7.02
N PHE A 774 11.95 -21.29 7.23
CA PHE A 774 11.82 -20.56 8.48
C PHE A 774 10.34 -20.39 8.81
N PRO A 775 9.89 -20.78 10.01
CA PRO A 775 8.48 -20.70 10.38
C PRO A 775 8.07 -19.27 10.75
N PHE A 776 6.78 -19.00 10.74
CA PHE A 776 6.20 -17.79 11.32
C PHE A 776 6.68 -17.58 12.77
N GLY A 777 6.98 -16.35 13.12
CA GLY A 777 7.48 -15.96 14.42
C GLY A 777 8.97 -16.23 14.65
N TYR A 778 9.69 -16.79 13.67
CA TYR A 778 11.11 -17.11 13.80
C TYR A 778 12.00 -15.88 13.73
N GLY A 779 13.08 -15.89 14.52
CA GLY A 779 14.15 -14.91 14.49
C GLY A 779 15.13 -15.18 15.63
N LEU A 780 16.42 -15.14 15.30
CA LEU A 780 17.53 -15.39 16.22
C LEU A 780 17.95 -14.12 16.96
N SER A 781 18.69 -14.29 18.04
CA SER A 781 19.32 -13.24 18.83
C SER A 781 20.81 -13.56 19.09
N TYR A 782 21.61 -12.57 19.44
CA TYR A 782 22.98 -12.76 19.92
C TYR A 782 23.04 -13.21 21.39
N THR A 783 21.89 -13.42 22.01
CA THR A 783 21.75 -13.97 23.36
C THR A 783 20.76 -15.14 23.36
N THR A 784 20.59 -15.78 24.50
CA THR A 784 19.68 -16.92 24.67
C THR A 784 18.64 -16.62 25.72
N PHE A 785 17.43 -17.15 25.53
CA PHE A 785 16.32 -16.97 26.46
C PHE A 785 15.77 -18.33 26.88
N GLU A 786 15.46 -18.45 28.17
CA GLU A 786 14.78 -19.59 28.76
C GLU A 786 13.37 -19.21 29.19
N TYR A 787 12.42 -20.11 28.97
CA TYR A 787 11.01 -19.95 29.35
C TYR A 787 10.68 -20.93 30.48
N SER A 788 9.98 -20.47 31.51
CA SER A 788 9.67 -21.30 32.67
C SER A 788 8.38 -20.88 33.35
N ASN A 789 7.94 -21.64 34.33
CA ASN A 789 6.87 -21.33 35.30
C ASN A 789 5.53 -20.94 34.64
N LEU A 790 5.10 -21.70 33.61
CA LEU A 790 3.79 -21.48 32.99
C LEU A 790 2.65 -21.75 33.99
N THR A 791 1.86 -20.75 34.23
CA THR A 791 0.64 -20.79 35.08
C THR A 791 -0.57 -20.29 34.30
N ILE A 792 -1.71 -20.93 34.53
CA ILE A 792 -3.01 -20.50 34.02
C ILE A 792 -3.87 -20.20 35.22
N GLU A 793 -4.37 -18.97 35.34
CA GLU A 793 -5.12 -18.52 36.50
C GLU A 793 -6.38 -19.38 36.74
N LYS A 794 -7.09 -19.72 35.64
CA LYS A 794 -8.29 -20.57 35.66
C LYS A 794 -8.09 -21.77 34.73
N PRO A 795 -7.48 -22.87 35.20
CA PRO A 795 -7.29 -24.07 34.36
C PRO A 795 -8.64 -24.71 33.95
N ILE A 796 -9.69 -24.47 34.72
CA ILE A 796 -11.08 -24.78 34.35
C ILE A 796 -11.83 -23.44 34.39
N ALA A 797 -12.36 -23.01 33.24
CA ALA A 797 -13.01 -21.72 33.05
C ALA A 797 -14.40 -21.91 32.45
N LYS A 798 -15.27 -20.91 32.61
CA LYS A 798 -16.57 -20.86 31.93
C LYS A 798 -16.46 -20.11 30.61
N LYS A 799 -17.40 -20.38 29.71
CA LYS A 799 -17.60 -19.52 28.53
C LYS A 799 -17.78 -18.06 28.99
N GLY A 800 -17.04 -17.14 28.45
CA GLY A 800 -17.07 -15.72 28.82
C GLY A 800 -16.06 -15.30 29.90
N ASP A 801 -15.32 -16.23 30.49
CA ASP A 801 -14.23 -15.88 31.41
C ASP A 801 -13.02 -15.35 30.64
N LYS A 802 -12.35 -14.31 31.18
CA LYS A 802 -10.99 -13.96 30.79
C LYS A 802 -9.99 -14.87 31.51
N ILE A 803 -8.98 -15.31 30.81
CA ILE A 803 -8.00 -16.27 31.32
C ILE A 803 -6.60 -15.65 31.25
N ASN A 804 -5.99 -15.38 32.38
CA ASN A 804 -4.63 -14.89 32.46
C ASN A 804 -3.65 -16.08 32.40
N VAL A 805 -2.71 -15.98 31.46
CA VAL A 805 -1.63 -16.94 31.22
C VAL A 805 -0.32 -16.25 31.58
N SER A 806 0.34 -16.72 32.63
CA SER A 806 1.60 -16.13 33.11
C SER A 806 2.76 -17.10 33.00
N PHE A 807 3.93 -16.61 32.60
CA PHE A 807 5.18 -17.37 32.48
C PHE A 807 6.38 -16.45 32.68
N VAL A 808 7.54 -17.02 32.90
CA VAL A 808 8.80 -16.27 33.11
C VAL A 808 9.71 -16.46 31.91
N VAL A 809 10.27 -15.34 31.41
CA VAL A 809 11.36 -15.35 30.42
C VAL A 809 12.62 -14.83 31.06
N THR A 810 13.72 -15.57 30.93
CA THR A 810 15.04 -15.24 31.50
C THR A 810 16.07 -15.14 30.38
N ASN A 811 16.85 -14.06 30.34
CA ASN A 811 18.02 -13.96 29.48
C ASN A 811 19.18 -14.75 30.07
N THR A 812 19.47 -15.92 29.54
CA THR A 812 20.52 -16.83 30.00
C THR A 812 21.88 -16.58 29.34
N GLY A 813 21.92 -15.69 28.34
CA GLY A 813 23.13 -15.36 27.62
C GLY A 813 23.93 -14.21 28.23
N LYS A 814 24.92 -13.72 27.47
CA LYS A 814 25.91 -12.73 27.95
C LYS A 814 25.64 -11.31 27.44
N ARG A 815 24.60 -11.10 26.63
CA ARG A 815 24.25 -9.80 26.02
C ARG A 815 22.83 -9.43 26.41
N ALA A 816 22.57 -8.13 26.58
CA ALA A 816 21.23 -7.63 26.65
C ALA A 816 20.53 -7.85 25.29
N GLY A 817 19.23 -8.06 25.29
CA GLY A 817 18.49 -8.27 24.07
C GLY A 817 16.99 -8.29 24.27
N ASP A 818 16.28 -8.19 23.14
CA ASP A 818 14.84 -8.29 23.09
C ASP A 818 14.44 -9.74 22.76
N GLU A 819 13.34 -10.16 23.36
CA GLU A 819 12.63 -11.38 23.01
C GLU A 819 11.17 -11.06 22.76
N VAL A 820 10.57 -11.73 21.77
CA VAL A 820 9.14 -11.73 21.53
C VAL A 820 8.55 -13.06 21.98
N ALA A 821 7.92 -13.06 23.13
CA ALA A 821 7.18 -14.22 23.62
C ALA A 821 5.82 -14.29 22.91
N GLN A 822 5.51 -15.46 22.36
CA GLN A 822 4.32 -15.71 21.55
C GLN A 822 3.42 -16.76 22.23
N LEU A 823 2.14 -16.47 22.33
CA LEU A 823 1.12 -17.35 22.88
C LEU A 823 0.23 -17.86 21.74
N TYR A 824 0.18 -19.18 21.61
CA TYR A 824 -0.67 -19.87 20.66
C TYR A 824 -1.73 -20.71 21.39
N VAL A 825 -2.90 -20.83 20.77
CA VAL A 825 -4.01 -21.65 21.26
C VAL A 825 -4.32 -22.72 20.21
N ARG A 826 -4.54 -23.93 20.67
CA ARG A 826 -5.07 -25.04 19.88
C ARG A 826 -6.32 -25.59 20.56
N ASP A 827 -7.42 -25.60 19.85
CA ASP A 827 -8.59 -26.39 20.21
C ASP A 827 -8.29 -27.86 19.95
N GLN A 828 -8.44 -28.72 20.97
CA GLN A 828 -8.07 -30.11 20.84
C GLN A 828 -9.09 -30.93 20.05
N ILE A 829 -10.38 -30.66 20.30
CA ILE A 829 -11.50 -31.33 19.65
C ILE A 829 -12.65 -30.33 19.49
N ALA A 830 -13.02 -30.04 18.28
CA ALA A 830 -14.11 -29.14 17.94
C ALA A 830 -15.09 -29.81 16.96
N SER A 831 -16.29 -29.26 16.82
CA SER A 831 -17.31 -29.75 15.86
C SER A 831 -16.86 -29.59 14.40
N VAL A 832 -15.86 -28.75 14.12
CA VAL A 832 -15.26 -28.53 12.81
C VAL A 832 -13.74 -28.52 12.88
N ALA A 833 -13.04 -28.81 11.79
CA ALA A 833 -11.58 -28.76 11.73
C ALA A 833 -11.04 -27.35 12.06
N ARG A 834 -10.25 -27.26 13.14
CA ARG A 834 -9.63 -26.02 13.62
C ARG A 834 -8.15 -25.97 13.20
N PRO A 835 -7.53 -24.78 13.16
CA PRO A 835 -6.08 -24.66 12.93
C PRO A 835 -5.26 -25.48 13.92
N VAL A 836 -4.15 -26.03 13.48
CA VAL A 836 -3.20 -26.76 14.36
C VAL A 836 -2.71 -25.91 15.51
N GLN A 837 -2.70 -24.58 15.33
CA GLN A 837 -2.46 -23.56 16.33
C GLN A 837 -2.82 -22.19 15.76
N ALA A 838 -3.17 -21.23 16.61
CA ALA A 838 -3.44 -19.85 16.24
C ALA A 838 -2.79 -18.90 17.25
N LEU A 839 -2.09 -17.87 16.79
CA LEU A 839 -1.54 -16.81 17.63
C LEU A 839 -2.71 -16.06 18.31
N LYS A 840 -2.60 -15.88 19.63
CA LYS A 840 -3.60 -15.19 20.44
C LYS A 840 -2.99 -14.20 21.43
N GLY A 841 -1.66 -14.08 21.43
CA GLY A 841 -0.96 -13.09 22.24
C GLY A 841 0.52 -13.03 21.90
N PHE A 842 1.11 -11.87 22.07
CA PHE A 842 2.55 -11.67 22.01
C PHE A 842 2.97 -10.48 22.89
N GLU A 843 4.21 -10.53 23.38
CA GLU A 843 4.83 -9.40 24.07
C GLU A 843 6.32 -9.33 23.76
N ARG A 844 6.78 -8.15 23.31
CA ARG A 844 8.20 -7.83 23.15
C ARG A 844 8.76 -7.31 24.47
N ILE A 845 9.84 -7.89 24.94
CA ILE A 845 10.49 -7.53 26.19
C ILE A 845 11.98 -7.34 26.01
N HIS A 846 12.58 -6.40 26.75
CA HIS A 846 14.03 -6.19 26.83
C HIS A 846 14.59 -6.75 28.12
N LEU A 847 15.64 -7.59 28.07
CA LEU A 847 16.25 -8.20 29.23
C LEU A 847 17.77 -8.04 29.23
N GLN A 848 18.32 -7.60 30.36
CA GLN A 848 19.75 -7.62 30.62
C GLN A 848 20.22 -9.07 30.86
N PRO A 849 21.50 -9.39 30.71
CA PRO A 849 22.07 -10.70 31.06
C PRO A 849 21.68 -11.14 32.46
N GLY A 850 21.16 -12.33 32.59
CA GLY A 850 20.68 -12.91 33.87
C GLY A 850 19.35 -12.34 34.37
N ALA A 851 18.77 -11.34 33.73
CA ALA A 851 17.50 -10.78 34.16
C ALA A 851 16.32 -11.66 33.74
N SER A 852 15.25 -11.66 34.54
CA SER A 852 14.02 -12.36 34.27
C SER A 852 12.84 -11.39 34.31
N LYS A 853 11.81 -11.64 33.50
CA LYS A 853 10.53 -10.93 33.54
C LYS A 853 9.38 -11.94 33.54
N THR A 854 8.42 -11.74 34.45
CA THR A 854 7.13 -12.43 34.35
C THR A 854 6.27 -11.70 33.31
N ILE A 855 5.77 -12.44 32.34
CA ILE A 855 4.83 -11.97 31.31
C ILE A 855 3.46 -12.54 31.65
N THR A 856 2.43 -11.72 31.53
CA THR A 856 1.03 -12.16 31.67
C THR A 856 0.27 -11.73 30.43
N LEU A 857 -0.22 -12.69 29.66
CA LEU A 857 -1.08 -12.48 28.50
C LEU A 857 -2.51 -12.90 28.85
N THR A 858 -3.48 -12.10 28.47
CA THR A 858 -4.90 -12.37 28.74
C THR A 858 -5.57 -12.90 27.48
N LEU A 859 -6.12 -14.09 27.58
CA LEU A 859 -7.06 -14.64 26.60
C LEU A 859 -8.47 -14.16 26.93
N ASN A 860 -9.11 -13.52 25.99
CA ASN A 860 -10.49 -13.07 26.11
C ASN A 860 -11.44 -14.14 25.54
N PRO A 861 -12.74 -14.09 25.83
CA PRO A 861 -13.70 -15.06 25.29
C PRO A 861 -13.64 -15.20 23.77
N GLU A 862 -13.48 -14.10 23.06
CA GLU A 862 -13.37 -14.08 21.58
C GLU A 862 -12.17 -14.84 21.03
N ASP A 863 -11.13 -15.11 21.85
CA ASP A 863 -9.97 -15.90 21.44
C ASP A 863 -10.27 -17.41 21.33
N PHE A 864 -11.39 -17.83 21.89
CA PHE A 864 -11.93 -19.20 21.85
C PHE A 864 -13.13 -19.36 20.91
N GLU A 865 -13.59 -18.27 20.30
CA GLU A 865 -14.68 -18.31 19.33
C GLU A 865 -14.31 -19.05 18.05
N MET A 866 -15.31 -19.73 17.49
CA MET A 866 -15.23 -20.43 16.23
C MET A 866 -16.56 -20.40 15.49
N LEU A 867 -16.54 -20.65 14.20
CA LEU A 867 -17.74 -20.91 13.40
C LEU A 867 -18.06 -22.41 13.45
N ASN A 868 -19.25 -22.77 13.93
CA ASN A 868 -19.73 -24.15 13.93
C ASN A 868 -20.14 -24.61 12.53
N GLU A 869 -20.69 -25.82 12.39
CA GLU A 869 -21.15 -26.37 11.10
C GLU A 869 -22.22 -25.50 10.42
N LYS A 870 -22.99 -24.73 11.20
CA LYS A 870 -24.05 -23.83 10.71
C LYS A 870 -23.57 -22.42 10.42
N MET A 871 -22.27 -22.16 10.51
CA MET A 871 -21.67 -20.82 10.38
C MET A 871 -22.10 -19.84 11.48
N GLU A 872 -22.49 -20.34 12.66
CA GLU A 872 -22.78 -19.54 13.84
C GLU A 872 -21.50 -19.36 14.68
N THR A 873 -21.25 -18.16 15.17
CA THR A 873 -20.14 -17.91 16.10
C THR A 873 -20.47 -18.48 17.47
N VAL A 874 -19.66 -19.44 17.92
CA VAL A 874 -19.86 -20.13 19.19
C VAL A 874 -18.53 -20.31 19.94
N ILE A 875 -18.64 -20.50 21.27
CA ILE A 875 -17.57 -21.05 22.10
C ILE A 875 -18.02 -22.45 22.52
N GLU A 876 -17.32 -23.48 22.05
CA GLU A 876 -17.61 -24.86 22.44
C GLU A 876 -16.91 -25.22 23.77
N PRO A 877 -17.54 -26.03 24.61
CA PRO A 877 -16.85 -26.58 25.78
C PRO A 877 -15.81 -27.63 25.32
N GLY A 878 -14.68 -27.68 25.98
CA GLY A 878 -13.62 -28.60 25.61
C GLY A 878 -12.24 -28.19 26.14
N ASP A 879 -11.24 -28.94 25.76
CA ASP A 879 -9.86 -28.74 26.16
C ASP A 879 -9.11 -27.92 25.08
N PHE A 880 -8.43 -26.88 25.52
CA PHE A 880 -7.60 -26.04 24.70
C PHE A 880 -6.15 -26.15 25.17
N THR A 881 -5.22 -26.42 24.24
CA THR A 881 -3.79 -26.37 24.55
C THR A 881 -3.29 -24.94 24.41
N ILE A 882 -2.78 -24.39 25.51
CA ILE A 882 -2.06 -23.13 25.55
C ILE A 882 -0.57 -23.42 25.34
N MET A 883 0.04 -22.76 24.37
CA MET A 883 1.41 -22.97 23.96
C MET A 883 2.17 -21.66 23.99
N ILE A 884 3.31 -21.63 24.67
CA ILE A 884 4.21 -20.47 24.73
C ILE A 884 5.51 -20.80 24.03
N GLY A 885 5.96 -19.94 23.14
CA GLY A 885 7.18 -20.16 22.38
C GLY A 885 7.83 -18.89 21.85
N SER A 886 8.96 -19.07 21.20
CA SER A 886 9.68 -18.00 20.48
C SER A 886 9.32 -17.95 18.99
N SER A 887 8.59 -18.95 18.51
CA SER A 887 8.02 -19.03 17.16
C SER A 887 6.92 -20.10 17.11
N SER A 888 6.19 -20.18 16.01
CA SER A 888 5.16 -21.21 15.79
C SER A 888 5.68 -22.65 15.87
N ARG A 889 6.97 -22.87 15.70
CA ARG A 889 7.59 -24.21 15.79
C ARG A 889 8.56 -24.38 16.97
N ASP A 890 8.95 -23.31 17.63
CA ASP A 890 9.77 -23.37 18.85
C ASP A 890 8.87 -23.12 20.07
N ILE A 891 8.02 -24.12 20.35
CA ILE A 891 7.12 -24.11 21.51
C ILE A 891 7.85 -24.69 22.73
N ARG A 892 8.01 -23.89 23.77
CA ARG A 892 8.80 -24.20 24.97
C ARG A 892 7.98 -24.61 26.15
N LEU A 893 6.75 -24.07 26.29
CA LEU A 893 5.86 -24.40 27.37
C LEU A 893 4.47 -24.73 26.82
N LYS A 894 3.83 -25.74 27.44
CA LYS A 894 2.45 -26.14 27.09
C LYS A 894 1.64 -26.43 28.36
N LYS A 895 0.38 -26.06 28.33
CA LYS A 895 -0.59 -26.37 29.41
C LYS A 895 -2.01 -26.38 28.84
N THR A 896 -2.88 -27.19 29.39
CA THR A 896 -4.28 -27.28 28.99
C THR A 896 -5.15 -26.36 29.84
N VAL A 897 -6.14 -25.72 29.22
CA VAL A 897 -7.30 -25.09 29.85
C VAL A 897 -8.56 -25.78 29.36
N THR A 898 -9.49 -26.06 30.27
CA THR A 898 -10.79 -26.65 29.95
C THR A 898 -11.88 -25.60 30.07
N LEU A 899 -12.61 -25.38 29.01
CA LEU A 899 -13.84 -24.55 29.01
C LEU A 899 -15.06 -25.41 29.27
N GLN A 900 -15.97 -24.91 30.16
CA GLN A 900 -17.23 -25.58 30.54
C GLN A 900 -18.47 -24.77 30.09
#